data_0f65a5dc9960f0b6e00cab53a14b0f87
#
_entry.id   0f65a5dc9960f0b6e00cab53a14b0f87
#
_cell.length_a   1.000
_cell.length_b   1.000
_cell.length_c   1.000
_cell.angle_alpha   90.00
_cell.angle_beta   90.00
_cell.angle_gamma   90.00
#
_symmetry.space_group_name_H-M   'P 1'
#
loop_
_entity.id
_entity.type
_entity.pdbx_description
1 polymer ?
#
loop_
_entity_poly.entity_id
_entity_poly.type
_entity_poly.pdbx_seq_one_letter_code
_entity_poly.pdbx_strand_id
1 'polypeptide(L)'
;MRTVPRSVKYQPLWIAALALSVLPFAMPALGLTVNTACMVVILAIAAMGLNLLVGYTGLTSFGHAAWFGIGAYAAALAQKSWFPDEIVIPILLSMGVVAVLSTVAGALILRRRGVYFSLLTLALSALSYTIAFRWTEVTGGENGLGGLKRGGLGPISLDDDRVYYIAVALIGLGVLYALLRLTRSPFGHVLVAIRENQLRATFQGYLVERYKLAAFVVSAVVTGLAGALLGFQIYLVSADSVSVPFSGELLAMVVIGGMQNILGPALGVLFYVLFRELFSIWTQNWLLWFGLVFIGFVLYSPGGLTGIWARLSRRWRPAPVESAAMSRRRIHEGLPLPAFLRPQPVQGVVLRVDGIAKHFGGIQAVASASLAIAAGEIHALIGPNGAGKTTVFNLISGRFAPDRGSVRLNGREMQGLTPSRICQQGLARSFQITSLFGGLSIYENLRLSLQARHPARFNAWRDIDSYRDIHAEAAELIRFLGLEGIEEIRGGDLSYGGQRLVDLGIALGSKPQVLLLDEPLAGLAVAERERVSNLVKSVAATIPVLIVEHDIDRVLGFSRQVTVMNQGEVLMTGTPEAVRTDQRVQEIYTGSGAPPVTGHVADASGAEPVLRVQSINAFYGKSHILNDATLEVREGEIVALLGRNGAGKSTLLKTLAGLVRPASGSIEYEGRDIAGLPAPDIARLGIGYVPQGRGLFAGMTVAENLALGRLARATGDSKGVVWSQERIFEYFPRLRERMHIAADYLSGGEQQMVAVARALSGNVKLLLLDEPFEGLAPAVILELFRVFDQLRRHVSMVIVEHNLDLVLALADRVFALERGAVFHQGPAAPLLTDLDYRKRILWL
;
A
#
# COMPACT_ATOMS: atom_id res chain seq x y z
N MET A 1 29.39 8.48 -1.14
CA MET A 1 28.42 8.30 -2.27
C MET A 1 29.16 8.42 -3.59
N ARG A 2 29.11 7.41 -4.45
CA ARG A 2 29.70 7.48 -5.79
C ARG A 2 28.76 8.27 -6.69
N THR A 3 29.12 9.50 -7.06
CA THR A 3 28.44 10.23 -8.13
C THR A 3 28.54 9.40 -9.40
N VAL A 4 27.40 9.01 -9.95
CA VAL A 4 27.37 8.26 -11.23
C VAL A 4 28.05 9.11 -12.30
N PRO A 5 29.06 8.62 -13.02
CA PRO A 5 29.74 9.38 -14.06
C PRO A 5 28.74 9.89 -15.10
N ARG A 6 28.95 11.10 -15.63
CA ARG A 6 28.11 11.71 -16.66
C ARG A 6 27.88 10.78 -17.86
N SER A 7 28.88 10.03 -18.27
CA SER A 7 28.83 9.07 -19.38
C SER A 7 27.77 7.98 -19.13
N VAL A 8 27.65 7.47 -17.91
CA VAL A 8 26.65 6.44 -17.54
C VAL A 8 25.25 7.05 -17.47
N LYS A 9 25.13 8.32 -17.06
CA LYS A 9 23.83 9.01 -16.99
C LYS A 9 23.16 9.17 -18.35
N TYR A 10 23.92 9.43 -19.42
CA TYR A 10 23.39 9.62 -20.78
C TYR A 10 23.51 8.38 -21.66
N GLN A 11 23.86 7.23 -21.08
CA GLN A 11 23.94 5.98 -21.83
C GLN A 11 22.66 5.66 -22.64
N PRO A 12 21.42 5.87 -22.12
CA PRO A 12 20.21 5.64 -22.90
C PRO A 12 20.13 6.50 -24.18
N LEU A 13 20.63 7.74 -24.12
CA LEU A 13 20.65 8.64 -25.28
C LEU A 13 21.63 8.16 -26.36
N TRP A 14 22.82 7.70 -25.95
CA TRP A 14 23.80 7.16 -26.88
C TRP A 14 23.31 5.84 -27.52
N ILE A 15 22.67 4.97 -26.75
CA ILE A 15 22.07 3.74 -27.28
C ILE A 15 20.99 4.07 -28.31
N ALA A 16 20.11 5.03 -27.99
CA ALA A 16 19.06 5.47 -28.90
C ALA A 16 19.64 6.10 -30.17
N ALA A 17 20.66 6.98 -30.06
CA ALA A 17 21.30 7.60 -31.22
C ALA A 17 21.93 6.54 -32.15
N LEU A 18 22.62 5.54 -31.57
CA LEU A 18 23.17 4.42 -32.36
C LEU A 18 22.06 3.61 -33.02
N ALA A 19 21.00 3.26 -32.27
CA ALA A 19 19.87 2.49 -32.82
C ALA A 19 19.18 3.26 -33.97
N LEU A 20 18.95 4.55 -33.81
CA LEU A 20 18.34 5.40 -34.85
C LEU A 20 19.25 5.54 -36.08
N SER A 21 20.57 5.50 -35.93
CA SER A 21 21.52 5.54 -37.06
C SER A 21 21.52 4.22 -37.83
N VAL A 22 21.26 3.09 -37.19
CA VAL A 22 21.26 1.75 -37.81
C VAL A 22 19.90 1.43 -38.44
N LEU A 23 18.79 1.92 -37.86
CA LEU A 23 17.42 1.55 -38.22
C LEU A 23 17.08 1.74 -39.72
N PRO A 24 17.47 2.86 -40.41
CA PRO A 24 17.15 3.08 -41.82
C PRO A 24 17.88 2.13 -42.78
N PHE A 25 18.93 1.45 -42.30
CA PHE A 25 19.65 0.43 -43.06
C PHE A 25 19.17 -0.98 -42.69
N ALA A 26 18.81 -1.20 -41.41
CA ALA A 26 18.34 -2.48 -40.92
C ALA A 26 16.95 -2.83 -41.48
N MET A 27 16.03 -1.87 -41.61
CA MET A 27 14.69 -2.12 -42.12
C MET A 27 14.68 -2.57 -43.57
N PRO A 28 15.38 -1.94 -44.53
CA PRO A 28 15.50 -2.43 -45.88
C PRO A 28 16.17 -3.80 -46.00
N ALA A 29 17.14 -4.12 -45.15
CA ALA A 29 17.78 -5.43 -45.10
C ALA A 29 16.81 -6.53 -44.68
N LEU A 30 15.73 -6.21 -43.97
CA LEU A 30 14.64 -7.10 -43.60
C LEU A 30 13.49 -7.12 -44.65
N GLY A 31 13.65 -6.44 -45.79
CA GLY A 31 12.60 -6.31 -46.82
C GLY A 31 11.52 -5.25 -46.51
N LEU A 32 11.75 -4.40 -45.52
CA LEU A 32 10.87 -3.32 -45.10
C LEU A 32 11.34 -1.98 -45.68
N THR A 33 10.60 -0.89 -45.46
CA THR A 33 10.90 0.42 -46.03
C THR A 33 11.49 1.41 -45.00
N VAL A 34 12.10 2.52 -45.46
CA VAL A 34 12.49 3.64 -44.60
C VAL A 34 11.28 4.25 -43.88
N ASN A 35 10.10 4.21 -44.54
CA ASN A 35 8.85 4.68 -43.93
C ASN A 35 8.46 3.84 -42.70
N THR A 36 8.74 2.52 -42.70
CA THR A 36 8.55 1.67 -41.53
C THR A 36 9.51 2.08 -40.40
N ALA A 37 10.76 2.42 -40.72
CA ALA A 37 11.70 2.95 -39.74
C ALA A 37 11.20 4.26 -39.12
N CYS A 38 10.67 5.17 -39.94
CA CYS A 38 10.09 6.44 -39.46
C CYS A 38 8.89 6.19 -38.53
N MET A 39 7.99 5.26 -38.89
CA MET A 39 6.85 4.88 -38.08
C MET A 39 7.28 4.32 -36.69
N VAL A 40 8.33 3.48 -36.64
CA VAL A 40 8.89 2.99 -35.36
C VAL A 40 9.30 4.16 -34.45
N VAL A 41 9.98 5.17 -35.01
CA VAL A 41 10.40 6.34 -34.21
C VAL A 41 9.20 7.14 -33.71
N ILE A 42 8.21 7.40 -34.56
CA ILE A 42 7.01 8.16 -34.20
C ILE A 42 6.21 7.44 -33.12
N LEU A 43 5.95 6.14 -33.28
CA LEU A 43 5.23 5.37 -32.27
C LEU A 43 6.05 5.25 -30.97
N ALA A 44 7.39 5.21 -31.05
CA ALA A 44 8.26 5.24 -29.87
C ALA A 44 8.11 6.54 -29.09
N ILE A 45 7.99 7.71 -29.78
CA ILE A 45 7.69 8.99 -29.13
C ILE A 45 6.34 8.90 -28.39
N ALA A 46 5.28 8.40 -29.03
CA ALA A 46 3.97 8.25 -28.41
C ALA A 46 4.02 7.31 -27.19
N ALA A 47 4.67 6.15 -27.34
CA ALA A 47 4.79 5.16 -26.28
C ALA A 47 5.64 5.66 -25.09
N MET A 48 6.71 6.43 -25.33
CA MET A 48 7.48 7.10 -24.26
C MET A 48 6.65 8.16 -23.55
N GLY A 49 5.82 8.91 -24.29
CA GLY A 49 4.85 9.85 -23.72
C GLY A 49 3.86 9.15 -22.78
N LEU A 50 3.24 8.05 -23.23
CA LEU A 50 2.33 7.23 -22.42
C LEU A 50 3.04 6.63 -21.19
N ASN A 51 4.31 6.20 -21.34
CA ASN A 51 5.08 5.61 -20.26
C ASN A 51 5.34 6.57 -19.10
N LEU A 52 5.45 7.88 -19.37
CA LEU A 52 5.55 8.87 -18.29
C LEU A 52 4.34 8.78 -17.34
N LEU A 53 3.17 8.49 -17.88
CA LEU A 53 1.95 8.37 -17.11
C LEU A 53 1.79 6.98 -16.47
N VAL A 54 1.93 5.93 -17.26
CA VAL A 54 1.75 4.53 -16.79
C VAL A 54 2.93 4.08 -15.94
N GLY A 55 4.14 4.22 -16.45
CA GLY A 55 5.36 3.67 -15.85
C GLY A 55 5.87 4.50 -14.67
N TYR A 56 5.86 5.84 -14.78
CA TYR A 56 6.40 6.71 -13.73
C TYR A 56 5.36 7.20 -12.73
N THR A 57 4.11 7.43 -13.17
CA THR A 57 3.07 7.99 -12.29
C THR A 57 2.09 6.94 -11.76
N GLY A 58 2.03 5.76 -12.40
CA GLY A 58 1.10 4.68 -12.05
C GLY A 58 -0.35 4.93 -12.48
N LEU A 59 -0.56 5.81 -13.44
CA LEU A 59 -1.88 6.15 -13.99
C LEU A 59 -2.11 5.40 -15.32
N THR A 60 -2.84 4.31 -15.28
CA THR A 60 -3.12 3.50 -16.48
C THR A 60 -4.18 4.17 -17.35
N SER A 61 -3.76 4.80 -18.44
CA SER A 61 -4.65 5.43 -19.41
C SER A 61 -4.96 4.47 -20.56
N PHE A 62 -6.24 4.20 -20.82
CA PHE A 62 -6.75 3.44 -21.97
C PHE A 62 -7.22 4.33 -23.13
N GLY A 63 -7.02 5.64 -23.04
CA GLY A 63 -7.51 6.58 -24.03
C GLY A 63 -6.41 7.50 -24.58
N HIS A 64 -5.16 7.05 -24.66
CA HIS A 64 -4.06 7.91 -25.09
C HIS A 64 -4.08 8.19 -26.60
N ALA A 65 -4.75 7.34 -27.41
CA ALA A 65 -5.03 7.61 -28.81
C ALA A 65 -5.85 8.91 -29.01
N ALA A 66 -6.67 9.33 -28.05
CA ALA A 66 -7.35 10.62 -28.13
C ALA A 66 -6.35 11.78 -28.34
N TRP A 67 -5.28 11.82 -27.53
CA TRP A 67 -4.26 12.87 -27.62
C TRP A 67 -3.43 12.75 -28.90
N PHE A 68 -3.14 11.53 -29.34
CA PHE A 68 -2.47 11.25 -30.60
C PHE A 68 -3.27 11.82 -31.79
N GLY A 69 -4.54 11.44 -31.89
CA GLY A 69 -5.40 11.90 -32.98
C GLY A 69 -5.75 13.38 -32.88
N ILE A 70 -6.03 13.95 -31.69
CA ILE A 70 -6.26 15.39 -31.53
C ILE A 70 -5.04 16.17 -32.04
N GLY A 71 -3.81 15.72 -31.72
CA GLY A 71 -2.59 16.32 -32.22
C GLY A 71 -2.49 16.24 -33.74
N ALA A 72 -2.79 15.07 -34.31
CA ALA A 72 -2.79 14.87 -35.76
C ALA A 72 -3.81 15.76 -36.49
N TYR A 73 -5.07 15.78 -36.03
CA TYR A 73 -6.13 16.60 -36.62
C TYR A 73 -5.84 18.10 -36.46
N ALA A 74 -5.38 18.54 -35.27
CA ALA A 74 -5.06 19.95 -35.05
C ALA A 74 -3.95 20.44 -35.98
N ALA A 75 -2.89 19.61 -36.18
CA ALA A 75 -1.84 19.95 -37.12
C ALA A 75 -2.32 19.98 -38.60
N ALA A 76 -3.12 18.98 -38.98
CA ALA A 76 -3.69 18.89 -40.32
C ALA A 76 -4.61 20.09 -40.66
N LEU A 77 -5.49 20.45 -39.72
CA LEU A 77 -6.38 21.60 -39.86
C LEU A 77 -5.61 22.91 -39.91
N ALA A 78 -4.61 23.10 -39.08
CA ALA A 78 -3.77 24.29 -39.06
C ALA A 78 -3.02 24.45 -40.40
N GLN A 79 -2.51 23.37 -41.01
CA GLN A 79 -1.85 23.42 -42.29
C GLN A 79 -2.85 23.78 -43.40
N LYS A 80 -3.99 23.11 -43.45
CA LYS A 80 -4.97 23.33 -44.52
C LYS A 80 -5.62 24.69 -44.48
N SER A 81 -5.87 25.26 -43.29
CA SER A 81 -6.62 26.48 -43.13
C SER A 81 -5.78 27.75 -43.09
N TRP A 82 -4.57 27.66 -42.45
CA TRP A 82 -3.81 28.86 -42.11
C TRP A 82 -2.37 28.87 -42.63
N PHE A 83 -1.72 27.72 -42.76
CA PHE A 83 -0.29 27.62 -43.06
C PHE A 83 -0.03 26.60 -44.19
N PRO A 84 -0.54 26.78 -45.39
CA PRO A 84 -0.33 25.83 -46.49
C PRO A 84 1.16 25.64 -46.73
N ASP A 85 1.58 24.39 -46.94
CA ASP A 85 2.96 23.97 -47.22
C ASP A 85 3.96 24.12 -46.06
N GLU A 86 3.51 24.60 -44.88
CA GLU A 86 4.31 24.66 -43.67
C GLU A 86 4.06 23.43 -42.77
N ILE A 87 5.11 22.96 -42.05
CA ILE A 87 5.00 21.83 -41.11
C ILE A 87 5.24 22.25 -39.66
N VAL A 88 6.17 23.19 -39.42
CA VAL A 88 6.63 23.53 -38.07
C VAL A 88 5.55 24.24 -37.27
N ILE A 89 4.95 25.29 -37.87
CA ILE A 89 3.92 26.08 -37.17
C ILE A 89 2.69 25.21 -36.84
N PRO A 90 2.14 24.41 -37.80
CA PRO A 90 1.05 23.48 -37.51
C PRO A 90 1.35 22.51 -36.37
N ILE A 91 2.56 21.93 -36.27
CA ILE A 91 2.97 21.07 -35.18
C ILE A 91 2.98 21.82 -33.83
N LEU A 92 3.57 23.03 -33.81
CA LEU A 92 3.61 23.83 -32.58
C LEU A 92 2.21 24.25 -32.11
N LEU A 93 1.34 24.63 -33.04
CA LEU A 93 -0.07 24.90 -32.71
C LEU A 93 -0.79 23.68 -32.19
N SER A 94 -0.58 22.52 -32.82
CA SER A 94 -1.19 21.27 -32.34
C SER A 94 -0.76 20.91 -30.90
N MET A 95 0.53 21.10 -30.60
CA MET A 95 1.02 20.91 -29.21
C MET A 95 0.35 21.88 -28.24
N GLY A 96 0.12 23.13 -28.64
CA GLY A 96 -0.63 24.10 -27.83
C GLY A 96 -2.09 23.70 -27.61
N VAL A 97 -2.79 23.26 -28.66
CA VAL A 97 -4.17 22.76 -28.57
C VAL A 97 -4.25 21.55 -27.63
N VAL A 98 -3.37 20.55 -27.80
CA VAL A 98 -3.31 19.40 -26.94
C VAL A 98 -2.99 19.78 -25.49
N ALA A 99 -2.07 20.73 -25.25
CA ALA A 99 -1.76 21.20 -23.91
C ALA A 99 -2.97 21.82 -23.20
N VAL A 100 -3.74 22.67 -23.91
CA VAL A 100 -4.95 23.29 -23.35
C VAL A 100 -6.03 22.25 -23.08
N LEU A 101 -6.37 21.43 -24.09
CA LEU A 101 -7.41 20.42 -23.94
C LEU A 101 -7.07 19.37 -22.89
N SER A 102 -5.80 18.92 -22.83
CA SER A 102 -5.35 17.95 -21.83
C SER A 102 -5.32 18.54 -20.42
N THR A 103 -5.06 19.85 -20.27
CA THR A 103 -5.17 20.52 -18.97
C THR A 103 -6.61 20.54 -18.49
N VAL A 104 -7.57 20.89 -19.33
CA VAL A 104 -9.00 20.90 -18.97
C VAL A 104 -9.51 19.49 -18.66
N ALA A 105 -9.28 18.54 -19.57
CA ALA A 105 -9.70 17.17 -19.38
C ALA A 105 -9.02 16.52 -18.17
N GLY A 106 -7.71 16.75 -18.00
CA GLY A 106 -6.93 16.24 -16.87
C GLY A 106 -7.43 16.78 -15.54
N ALA A 107 -7.79 18.06 -15.45
CA ALA A 107 -8.36 18.66 -14.23
C ALA A 107 -9.69 18.01 -13.81
N LEU A 108 -10.46 17.46 -14.76
CA LEU A 108 -11.71 16.73 -14.49
C LEU A 108 -11.45 15.25 -14.18
N ILE A 109 -10.69 14.56 -15.02
CA ILE A 109 -10.47 13.12 -14.98
C ILE A 109 -9.66 12.70 -13.74
N LEU A 110 -8.63 13.46 -13.38
CA LEU A 110 -7.75 13.16 -12.24
C LEU A 110 -8.41 13.29 -10.86
N ARG A 111 -9.63 13.83 -10.77
CA ARG A 111 -10.44 13.80 -9.54
C ARG A 111 -10.82 12.38 -9.14
N ARG A 112 -10.84 11.45 -10.08
CA ARG A 112 -11.11 10.02 -9.85
C ARG A 112 -9.82 9.21 -9.88
N ARG A 113 -9.82 8.07 -9.19
CA ARG A 113 -8.61 7.23 -9.00
C ARG A 113 -8.86 5.79 -9.45
N GLY A 114 -7.76 5.05 -9.69
CA GLY A 114 -7.81 3.64 -10.04
C GLY A 114 -8.61 3.37 -11.33
N VAL A 115 -9.47 2.39 -11.29
CA VAL A 115 -10.26 1.94 -12.46
C VAL A 115 -11.11 3.06 -13.05
N TYR A 116 -11.67 3.96 -12.24
CA TYR A 116 -12.46 5.09 -12.73
C TYR A 116 -11.67 6.05 -13.61
N PHE A 117 -10.40 6.30 -13.29
CA PHE A 117 -9.51 7.08 -14.14
C PHE A 117 -9.34 6.42 -15.52
N SER A 118 -9.07 5.10 -15.52
CA SER A 118 -8.89 4.32 -16.76
C SER A 118 -10.14 4.32 -17.63
N LEU A 119 -11.34 4.15 -17.02
CA LEU A 119 -12.62 4.20 -17.74
C LEU A 119 -12.92 5.60 -18.31
N LEU A 120 -12.61 6.66 -17.57
CA LEU A 120 -12.81 8.05 -18.07
C LEU A 120 -11.89 8.36 -19.24
N THR A 121 -10.64 7.88 -19.24
CA THR A 121 -9.72 8.04 -20.37
C THR A 121 -10.19 7.24 -21.59
N LEU A 122 -10.72 6.02 -21.38
CA LEU A 122 -11.33 5.20 -22.43
C LEU A 122 -12.52 5.93 -23.06
N ALA A 123 -13.43 6.45 -22.24
CA ALA A 123 -14.60 7.22 -22.69
C ALA A 123 -14.19 8.48 -23.49
N LEU A 124 -13.10 9.15 -23.06
CA LEU A 124 -12.54 10.29 -23.82
C LEU A 124 -12.10 9.87 -25.22
N SER A 125 -11.42 8.72 -25.37
CA SER A 125 -11.02 8.21 -26.70
C SER A 125 -12.24 7.88 -27.57
N ALA A 126 -13.23 7.19 -27.00
CA ALA A 126 -14.45 6.86 -27.72
C ALA A 126 -15.24 8.13 -28.14
N LEU A 127 -15.32 9.14 -27.28
CA LEU A 127 -15.92 10.44 -27.59
C LEU A 127 -15.17 11.14 -28.71
N SER A 128 -13.83 11.21 -28.59
CA SER A 128 -12.98 11.86 -29.60
C SER A 128 -13.08 11.15 -30.96
N TYR A 129 -13.15 9.80 -30.98
CA TYR A 129 -13.38 9.02 -32.18
C TYR A 129 -14.74 9.37 -32.81
N THR A 130 -15.80 9.41 -32.01
CA THR A 130 -17.14 9.74 -32.50
C THR A 130 -17.18 11.14 -33.10
N ILE A 131 -16.52 12.12 -32.49
CA ILE A 131 -16.40 13.47 -33.06
C ILE A 131 -15.63 13.42 -34.36
N ALA A 132 -14.46 12.79 -34.39
CA ALA A 132 -13.62 12.71 -35.60
C ALA A 132 -14.36 12.00 -36.76
N PHE A 133 -15.13 10.95 -36.49
CA PHE A 133 -15.84 10.18 -37.50
C PHE A 133 -17.11 10.89 -38.00
N ARG A 134 -17.85 11.61 -37.13
CA ARG A 134 -19.13 12.21 -37.48
C ARG A 134 -19.06 13.66 -37.97
N TRP A 135 -18.01 14.39 -37.66
CA TRP A 135 -17.88 15.79 -38.03
C TRP A 135 -17.22 15.92 -39.42
N THR A 136 -17.93 15.44 -40.47
CA THR A 136 -17.42 15.31 -41.84
C THR A 136 -16.90 16.60 -42.43
N GLU A 137 -17.53 17.75 -42.12
CA GLU A 137 -17.14 19.05 -42.62
C GLU A 137 -15.77 19.53 -42.16
N VAL A 138 -15.36 19.13 -40.97
CA VAL A 138 -14.10 19.58 -40.36
C VAL A 138 -13.04 18.50 -40.40
N THR A 139 -13.39 17.26 -40.10
CA THR A 139 -12.42 16.14 -39.94
C THR A 139 -12.34 15.26 -41.18
N GLY A 140 -13.20 15.47 -42.18
CA GLY A 140 -13.33 14.58 -43.31
C GLY A 140 -14.08 13.27 -43.01
N GLY A 141 -14.47 13.03 -41.72
CA GLY A 141 -15.20 11.85 -41.28
C GLY A 141 -14.44 10.55 -41.54
N GLU A 142 -15.11 9.59 -42.22
CA GLU A 142 -14.52 8.28 -42.57
C GLU A 142 -13.34 8.39 -43.53
N ASN A 143 -13.38 9.35 -44.49
CA ASN A 143 -12.31 9.56 -45.44
C ASN A 143 -11.08 10.23 -44.86
N GLY A 144 -11.20 10.85 -43.67
CA GLY A 144 -10.15 11.61 -43.01
C GLY A 144 -9.71 12.88 -43.77
N LEU A 145 -8.67 13.52 -43.31
CA LEU A 145 -8.03 14.71 -43.87
C LEU A 145 -6.77 14.29 -44.62
N GLY A 146 -6.91 14.16 -45.97
CA GLY A 146 -5.77 13.89 -46.85
C GLY A 146 -5.22 15.18 -47.48
N GLY A 147 -4.17 15.01 -48.32
CA GLY A 147 -3.55 16.12 -49.07
C GLY A 147 -2.66 17.01 -48.21
N LEU A 148 -2.12 16.49 -47.10
CA LEU A 148 -1.10 17.14 -46.29
C LEU A 148 0.21 17.18 -47.08
N LYS A 149 1.07 18.15 -46.75
CA LYS A 149 2.39 18.29 -47.37
C LYS A 149 3.44 18.39 -46.28
N ARG A 150 4.61 17.80 -46.53
CA ARG A 150 5.74 17.92 -45.60
C ARG A 150 6.44 19.26 -45.71
N GLY A 151 6.37 19.90 -46.89
CA GLY A 151 7.01 21.21 -47.10
C GLY A 151 8.54 21.18 -46.92
N GLY A 152 9.12 22.32 -46.54
CA GLY A 152 10.56 22.42 -46.31
C GLY A 152 10.95 23.13 -45.02
N LEU A 153 12.15 22.84 -44.52
CA LEU A 153 12.83 23.60 -43.48
C LEU A 153 13.84 24.53 -44.15
N GLY A 154 13.37 25.70 -44.61
CA GLY A 154 14.19 26.61 -45.42
C GLY A 154 14.61 25.95 -46.75
N PRO A 155 15.90 25.76 -47.03
CA PRO A 155 16.37 25.15 -48.29
C PRO A 155 16.24 23.63 -48.36
N ILE A 156 15.87 22.96 -47.24
CA ILE A 156 15.82 21.50 -47.12
C ILE A 156 14.39 21.03 -47.32
N SER A 157 14.11 20.29 -48.41
CA SER A 157 12.81 19.66 -48.62
C SER A 157 12.63 18.44 -47.69
N LEU A 158 11.48 18.32 -47.06
CA LEU A 158 11.11 17.17 -46.22
C LEU A 158 10.30 16.12 -47.02
N ASP A 159 10.12 16.29 -48.31
CA ASP A 159 9.39 15.31 -49.13
C ASP A 159 10.17 14.02 -49.35
N ASP A 160 11.52 14.08 -49.25
CA ASP A 160 12.35 12.88 -49.26
C ASP A 160 12.17 12.11 -47.90
N ASP A 161 11.79 10.85 -48.02
CA ASP A 161 11.56 9.96 -46.84
C ASP A 161 12.78 9.84 -45.92
N ARG A 162 14.00 9.92 -46.46
CA ARG A 162 15.23 9.85 -45.68
C ARG A 162 15.46 11.13 -44.88
N VAL A 163 15.21 12.28 -45.54
CA VAL A 163 15.32 13.61 -44.90
C VAL A 163 14.27 13.73 -43.78
N TYR A 164 13.03 13.30 -44.07
CA TYR A 164 11.96 13.29 -43.08
C TYR A 164 12.28 12.36 -41.90
N TYR A 165 12.83 11.16 -42.19
CA TYR A 165 13.31 10.24 -41.15
C TYR A 165 14.35 10.91 -40.23
N ILE A 166 15.34 11.60 -40.78
CA ILE A 166 16.37 12.30 -39.99
C ILE A 166 15.74 13.37 -39.11
N ALA A 167 14.80 14.16 -39.64
CA ALA A 167 14.09 15.17 -38.85
C ALA A 167 13.31 14.53 -37.68
N VAL A 168 12.55 13.47 -37.94
CA VAL A 168 11.79 12.73 -36.93
C VAL A 168 12.71 12.07 -35.90
N ALA A 169 13.84 11.49 -36.30
CA ALA A 169 14.84 10.91 -35.43
C ALA A 169 15.47 11.95 -34.48
N LEU A 170 15.78 13.14 -34.98
CA LEU A 170 16.28 14.26 -34.17
C LEU A 170 15.23 14.73 -33.16
N ILE A 171 13.96 14.87 -33.58
CA ILE A 171 12.84 15.18 -32.67
C ILE A 171 12.72 14.08 -31.59
N GLY A 172 12.77 12.79 -31.97
CA GLY A 172 12.74 11.66 -31.05
C GLY A 172 13.87 11.68 -30.02
N LEU A 173 15.10 12.00 -30.44
CA LEU A 173 16.23 12.19 -29.51
C LEU A 173 16.00 13.38 -28.59
N GLY A 174 15.46 14.49 -29.09
CA GLY A 174 15.08 15.66 -28.29
C GLY A 174 14.03 15.32 -27.23
N VAL A 175 12.99 14.59 -27.58
CA VAL A 175 11.95 14.10 -26.66
C VAL A 175 12.54 13.15 -25.62
N LEU A 176 13.36 12.18 -26.05
CA LEU A 176 14.05 11.27 -25.12
C LEU A 176 14.94 12.05 -24.15
N TYR A 177 15.71 13.04 -24.62
CA TYR A 177 16.53 13.88 -23.76
C TYR A 177 15.68 14.65 -22.75
N ALA A 178 14.58 15.29 -23.19
CA ALA A 178 13.66 16.02 -22.32
C ALA A 178 13.03 15.10 -21.25
N LEU A 179 12.56 13.91 -21.65
CA LEU A 179 12.00 12.93 -20.72
C LEU A 179 13.04 12.36 -19.76
N LEU A 180 14.30 12.13 -20.19
CA LEU A 180 15.41 11.75 -19.32
C LEU A 180 15.72 12.83 -18.27
N ARG A 181 15.71 14.10 -18.69
CA ARG A 181 15.90 15.23 -17.77
C ARG A 181 14.78 15.30 -16.75
N LEU A 182 13.52 15.19 -17.22
CA LEU A 182 12.33 15.24 -16.39
C LEU A 182 12.30 14.08 -15.37
N THR A 183 12.55 12.84 -15.79
CA THR A 183 12.47 11.66 -14.90
C THR A 183 13.59 11.63 -13.85
N ARG A 184 14.75 12.26 -14.12
CA ARG A 184 15.87 12.40 -13.18
C ARG A 184 15.84 13.65 -12.34
N SER A 185 14.89 14.51 -12.57
CA SER A 185 14.69 15.74 -11.79
C SER A 185 13.99 15.46 -10.47
N PRO A 186 14.00 16.40 -9.52
CA PRO A 186 13.16 16.31 -8.32
C PRO A 186 11.71 16.00 -8.64
N PHE A 187 11.14 16.62 -9.68
CA PHE A 187 9.77 16.37 -10.14
C PHE A 187 9.54 14.91 -10.53
N GLY A 188 10.44 14.32 -11.32
CA GLY A 188 10.32 12.93 -11.79
C GLY A 188 10.36 11.90 -10.66
N HIS A 189 11.22 12.13 -9.65
CA HIS A 189 11.27 11.25 -8.48
C HIS A 189 9.99 11.29 -7.64
N VAL A 190 9.32 12.44 -7.59
CA VAL A 190 8.01 12.53 -6.93
C VAL A 190 6.94 11.76 -7.70
N LEU A 191 7.00 11.69 -9.03
CA LEU A 191 6.06 10.86 -9.81
C LEU A 191 6.20 9.39 -9.41
N VAL A 192 7.43 8.88 -9.29
CA VAL A 192 7.70 7.50 -8.84
C VAL A 192 7.19 7.29 -7.41
N ALA A 193 7.42 8.24 -6.51
CA ALA A 193 6.89 8.19 -5.14
C ALA A 193 5.35 8.13 -5.11
N ILE A 194 4.67 8.89 -5.97
CA ILE A 194 3.20 8.87 -6.11
C ILE A 194 2.72 7.50 -6.59
N ARG A 195 3.43 6.87 -7.53
CA ARG A 195 3.13 5.52 -8.01
C ARG A 195 3.25 4.48 -6.92
N GLU A 196 4.33 4.54 -6.13
CA GLU A 196 4.57 3.57 -5.04
C GLU A 196 3.56 3.75 -3.90
N ASN A 197 3.37 4.99 -3.42
CA ASN A 197 2.43 5.27 -2.33
C ASN A 197 1.94 6.73 -2.36
N GLN A 198 0.81 6.95 -3.02
CA GLN A 198 0.22 8.28 -3.14
C GLN A 198 -0.14 8.90 -1.79
N LEU A 199 -0.67 8.09 -0.85
CA LEU A 199 -1.08 8.57 0.47
C LEU A 199 0.15 9.12 1.22
N ARG A 200 1.24 8.35 1.22
CA ARG A 200 2.50 8.77 1.86
C ARG A 200 3.04 10.06 1.24
N ALA A 201 3.08 10.16 -0.08
CA ALA A 201 3.52 11.37 -0.77
C ALA A 201 2.69 12.61 -0.36
N THR A 202 1.36 12.46 -0.21
CA THR A 202 0.49 13.54 0.26
C THR A 202 0.85 14.00 1.67
N PHE A 203 1.07 13.06 2.59
CA PHE A 203 1.43 13.37 3.99
C PHE A 203 2.88 13.86 4.17
N GLN A 204 3.74 13.68 3.16
CA GLN A 204 5.06 14.31 3.11
C GLN A 204 5.04 15.76 2.63
N GLY A 205 3.88 16.27 2.18
CA GLY A 205 3.74 17.66 1.76
C GLY A 205 3.77 17.88 0.25
N TYR A 206 3.71 16.82 -0.56
CA TYR A 206 3.61 16.94 -2.01
C TYR A 206 2.17 17.23 -2.45
N LEU A 207 1.99 18.21 -3.34
CA LEU A 207 0.70 18.54 -3.96
C LEU A 207 0.44 17.56 -5.11
N VAL A 208 0.10 16.32 -4.79
CA VAL A 208 0.02 15.17 -5.70
C VAL A 208 -0.80 15.46 -6.95
N GLU A 209 -1.93 16.15 -6.82
CA GLU A 209 -2.81 16.45 -7.95
C GLU A 209 -2.12 17.36 -9.00
N ARG A 210 -1.27 18.30 -8.56
CA ARG A 210 -0.50 19.15 -9.48
C ARG A 210 0.57 18.36 -10.23
N TYR A 211 1.27 17.45 -9.56
CA TYR A 211 2.25 16.55 -10.18
C TYR A 211 1.61 15.65 -11.23
N LYS A 212 0.46 15.06 -10.90
CA LYS A 212 -0.30 14.22 -11.82
C LYS A 212 -0.80 15.00 -13.04
N LEU A 213 -1.34 16.20 -12.84
CA LEU A 213 -1.82 17.02 -13.92
C LEU A 213 -0.68 17.42 -14.87
N ALA A 214 0.45 17.87 -14.34
CA ALA A 214 1.61 18.21 -15.14
C ALA A 214 2.15 17.00 -15.93
N ALA A 215 2.25 15.83 -15.29
CA ALA A 215 2.64 14.59 -15.97
C ALA A 215 1.65 14.19 -17.06
N PHE A 216 0.35 14.36 -16.83
CA PHE A 216 -0.71 14.07 -17.79
C PHE A 216 -0.61 14.98 -19.02
N VAL A 217 -0.42 16.28 -18.82
CA VAL A 217 -0.28 17.26 -19.90
C VAL A 217 1.00 17.00 -20.71
N VAL A 218 2.14 16.78 -20.07
CA VAL A 218 3.39 16.45 -20.76
C VAL A 218 3.24 15.16 -21.57
N SER A 219 2.65 14.13 -21.01
CA SER A 219 2.37 12.87 -21.68
C SER A 219 1.47 13.06 -22.91
N ALA A 220 0.38 13.81 -22.75
CA ALA A 220 -0.55 14.11 -23.84
C ALA A 220 0.12 14.91 -24.99
N VAL A 221 0.91 15.94 -24.66
CA VAL A 221 1.60 16.78 -25.65
C VAL A 221 2.63 15.97 -26.43
N VAL A 222 3.43 15.12 -25.75
CA VAL A 222 4.40 14.23 -26.42
C VAL A 222 3.68 13.24 -27.35
N THR A 223 2.55 12.68 -26.90
CA THR A 223 1.74 11.77 -27.72
C THR A 223 1.08 12.51 -28.90
N GLY A 224 0.57 13.72 -28.69
CA GLY A 224 0.00 14.56 -29.75
C GLY A 224 1.03 14.99 -30.79
N LEU A 225 2.26 15.30 -30.38
CA LEU A 225 3.39 15.54 -31.28
C LEU A 225 3.62 14.32 -32.21
N ALA A 226 3.62 13.11 -31.64
CA ALA A 226 3.77 11.89 -32.44
C ALA A 226 2.63 11.73 -33.45
N GLY A 227 1.38 12.06 -33.06
CA GLY A 227 0.23 12.04 -33.96
C GLY A 227 0.36 13.01 -35.10
N ALA A 228 0.79 14.23 -34.84
CA ALA A 228 1.05 15.24 -35.88
C ALA A 228 2.13 14.74 -36.87
N LEU A 229 3.23 14.19 -36.34
CA LEU A 229 4.31 13.63 -37.17
C LEU A 229 3.83 12.49 -38.06
N LEU A 230 2.96 11.58 -37.54
CA LEU A 230 2.41 10.49 -38.34
C LEU A 230 1.50 11.00 -39.44
N GLY A 231 0.65 11.99 -39.18
CA GLY A 231 -0.22 12.57 -40.18
C GLY A 231 0.55 13.13 -41.38
N PHE A 232 1.68 13.79 -41.13
CA PHE A 232 2.57 14.27 -42.22
C PHE A 232 3.37 13.14 -42.88
N GLN A 233 3.68 12.06 -42.16
CA GLN A 233 4.35 10.89 -42.73
C GLN A 233 3.50 10.20 -43.79
N ILE A 234 2.21 9.97 -43.47
CA ILE A 234 1.29 9.23 -44.37
C ILE A 234 0.42 10.15 -45.24
N TYR A 235 0.60 11.48 -45.13
CA TYR A 235 -0.17 12.49 -45.85
C TYR A 235 -1.68 12.46 -45.59
N LEU A 236 -2.10 11.81 -44.53
CA LEU A 236 -3.49 11.55 -44.19
C LEU A 236 -3.67 11.48 -42.64
N VAL A 237 -4.75 12.03 -42.14
CA VAL A 237 -5.20 11.83 -40.77
C VAL A 237 -6.60 11.19 -40.80
N SER A 238 -6.75 9.99 -40.28
CA SER A 238 -7.99 9.25 -40.19
C SER A 238 -8.51 9.13 -38.75
N ALA A 239 -9.81 8.86 -38.62
CA ALA A 239 -10.45 8.63 -37.33
C ALA A 239 -9.81 7.42 -36.56
N ASP A 240 -9.19 6.46 -37.25
CA ASP A 240 -8.51 5.33 -36.65
C ASP A 240 -7.41 5.73 -35.69
N SER A 241 -6.73 6.86 -35.95
CA SER A 241 -5.68 7.41 -35.08
C SER A 241 -6.18 7.85 -33.69
N VAL A 242 -7.50 7.94 -33.49
CA VAL A 242 -8.18 8.30 -32.23
C VAL A 242 -8.85 7.10 -31.58
N SER A 243 -8.84 5.95 -32.25
CA SER A 243 -9.64 4.77 -31.88
C SER A 243 -9.20 4.13 -30.56
N VAL A 244 -10.16 3.45 -29.91
CA VAL A 244 -9.92 2.68 -28.68
C VAL A 244 -8.94 1.52 -28.93
N PRO A 245 -9.07 0.72 -30.04
CA PRO A 245 -8.08 -0.30 -30.36
C PRO A 245 -6.65 0.24 -30.42
N PHE A 246 -6.41 1.37 -31.07
CA PHE A 246 -5.09 1.97 -31.15
C PHE A 246 -4.54 2.41 -29.79
N SER A 247 -5.41 2.87 -28.86
CA SER A 247 -5.02 3.09 -27.47
C SER A 247 -4.52 1.79 -26.77
N GLY A 248 -5.19 0.67 -27.06
CA GLY A 248 -4.80 -0.67 -26.57
C GLY A 248 -3.44 -1.10 -27.12
N GLU A 249 -3.20 -0.90 -28.39
CA GLU A 249 -1.93 -1.21 -29.05
C GLU A 249 -0.77 -0.37 -28.46
N LEU A 250 -0.96 0.94 -28.26
CA LEU A 250 0.03 1.81 -27.62
C LEU A 250 0.36 1.32 -26.20
N LEU A 251 -0.66 0.94 -25.42
CA LEU A 251 -0.44 0.39 -24.09
C LEU A 251 0.29 -0.96 -24.13
N ALA A 252 -0.06 -1.83 -25.08
CA ALA A 252 0.62 -3.11 -25.25
C ALA A 252 2.10 -2.93 -25.58
N MET A 253 2.43 -1.98 -26.46
CA MET A 253 3.84 -1.64 -26.76
C MET A 253 4.61 -1.22 -25.50
N VAL A 254 4.01 -0.38 -24.65
CA VAL A 254 4.63 0.07 -23.39
C VAL A 254 4.83 -1.09 -22.42
N VAL A 255 3.85 -1.98 -22.27
CA VAL A 255 3.91 -3.14 -21.36
C VAL A 255 4.94 -4.18 -21.84
N ILE A 256 4.91 -4.54 -23.12
CA ILE A 256 5.87 -5.49 -23.72
C ILE A 256 7.29 -4.94 -23.61
N GLY A 257 7.48 -3.67 -23.89
CA GLY A 257 8.81 -3.03 -23.81
C GLY A 257 9.37 -2.98 -22.39
N GLY A 258 8.51 -2.68 -21.43
CA GLY A 258 8.83 -2.58 -19.99
C GLY A 258 8.69 -1.15 -19.44
N MET A 259 7.68 -0.95 -18.62
CA MET A 259 7.25 0.36 -18.08
C MET A 259 8.27 1.07 -17.16
N GLN A 260 9.18 0.32 -16.52
CA GLN A 260 10.13 0.87 -15.55
C GLN A 260 11.41 1.43 -16.20
N ASN A 261 11.55 1.29 -17.51
CA ASN A 261 12.70 1.78 -18.27
C ASN A 261 12.24 2.81 -19.29
N ILE A 262 13.00 3.88 -19.46
CA ILE A 262 12.64 4.94 -20.40
C ILE A 262 12.75 4.50 -21.87
N LEU A 263 13.68 3.60 -22.20
CA LEU A 263 13.84 2.99 -23.52
C LEU A 263 12.95 1.76 -23.73
N GLY A 264 12.36 1.22 -22.66
CA GLY A 264 11.47 0.06 -22.75
C GLY A 264 10.39 0.24 -23.81
N PRO A 265 9.59 1.29 -23.77
CA PRO A 265 8.53 1.53 -24.76
C PRO A 265 9.01 1.51 -26.20
N ALA A 266 10.19 2.10 -26.49
CA ALA A 266 10.76 2.07 -27.85
C ALA A 266 11.10 0.65 -28.31
N LEU A 267 11.61 -0.21 -27.42
CA LEU A 267 11.82 -1.62 -27.71
C LEU A 267 10.49 -2.37 -27.94
N GLY A 268 9.45 -2.04 -27.18
CA GLY A 268 8.11 -2.61 -27.36
C GLY A 268 7.48 -2.19 -28.70
N VAL A 269 7.68 -0.96 -29.13
CA VAL A 269 7.25 -0.47 -30.44
C VAL A 269 8.00 -1.19 -31.56
N LEU A 270 9.32 -1.31 -31.44
CA LEU A 270 10.11 -2.05 -32.43
C LEU A 270 9.63 -3.49 -32.56
N PHE A 271 9.40 -4.15 -31.42
CA PHE A 271 8.84 -5.51 -31.40
C PHE A 271 7.45 -5.55 -32.07
N TYR A 272 6.55 -4.63 -31.72
CA TYR A 272 5.20 -4.58 -32.28
C TYR A 272 5.22 -4.39 -33.81
N VAL A 273 5.98 -3.42 -34.29
CA VAL A 273 6.04 -3.11 -35.74
C VAL A 273 6.65 -4.27 -36.52
N LEU A 274 7.77 -4.83 -36.05
CA LEU A 274 8.38 -6.00 -36.69
C LEU A 274 7.43 -7.20 -36.66
N PHE A 275 6.77 -7.44 -35.53
CA PHE A 275 5.80 -8.53 -35.44
C PHE A 275 4.65 -8.35 -36.44
N ARG A 276 4.08 -7.12 -36.51
CA ARG A 276 2.99 -6.79 -37.45
C ARG A 276 3.44 -6.99 -38.90
N GLU A 277 4.54 -6.36 -39.30
CA GLU A 277 4.98 -6.37 -40.72
C GLU A 277 5.41 -7.76 -41.17
N LEU A 278 6.18 -8.50 -40.37
CA LEU A 278 6.69 -9.82 -40.74
C LEU A 278 5.63 -10.90 -40.57
N PHE A 279 4.81 -10.85 -39.52
CA PHE A 279 3.82 -11.89 -39.25
C PHE A 279 2.57 -11.77 -40.14
N SER A 280 2.22 -10.55 -40.59
CA SER A 280 1.10 -10.33 -41.51
C SER A 280 1.34 -10.93 -42.88
N ILE A 281 2.58 -11.16 -43.28
CA ILE A 281 2.92 -11.90 -44.52
C ILE A 281 2.46 -13.36 -44.46
N TRP A 282 2.49 -13.94 -43.25
CA TRP A 282 2.23 -15.39 -43.06
C TRP A 282 0.75 -15.64 -42.72
N THR A 283 0.08 -14.74 -42.06
CA THR A 283 -1.31 -14.90 -41.65
C THR A 283 -2.05 -13.56 -41.51
N GLN A 284 -3.30 -13.54 -42.01
CA GLN A 284 -4.20 -12.40 -41.79
C GLN A 284 -4.59 -12.22 -40.31
N ASN A 285 -4.50 -13.30 -39.51
CA ASN A 285 -4.84 -13.29 -38.07
C ASN A 285 -3.66 -12.93 -37.18
N TRP A 286 -2.72 -12.10 -37.65
CA TRP A 286 -1.55 -11.69 -36.87
C TRP A 286 -1.92 -11.06 -35.51
N LEU A 287 -3.07 -10.36 -35.45
CA LEU A 287 -3.55 -9.71 -34.22
C LEU A 287 -3.89 -10.73 -33.12
N LEU A 288 -4.44 -11.91 -33.49
CA LEU A 288 -4.67 -13.02 -32.54
C LEU A 288 -3.36 -13.49 -31.91
N TRP A 289 -2.34 -13.71 -32.74
CA TRP A 289 -1.02 -14.17 -32.29
C TRP A 289 -0.33 -13.09 -31.42
N PHE A 290 -0.45 -11.84 -31.82
CA PHE A 290 0.03 -10.72 -31.02
C PHE A 290 -0.63 -10.69 -29.65
N GLY A 291 -1.97 -10.88 -29.58
CA GLY A 291 -2.71 -10.96 -28.32
C GLY A 291 -2.23 -12.08 -27.40
N LEU A 292 -1.95 -13.27 -27.97
CA LEU A 292 -1.40 -14.40 -27.20
C LEU A 292 0.00 -14.10 -26.66
N VAL A 293 0.87 -13.49 -27.46
CA VAL A 293 2.20 -13.05 -27.03
C VAL A 293 2.09 -11.99 -25.95
N PHE A 294 1.19 -11.02 -26.10
CA PHE A 294 0.93 -10.00 -25.08
C PHE A 294 0.49 -10.60 -23.74
N ILE A 295 -0.45 -11.56 -23.76
CA ILE A 295 -0.87 -12.32 -22.57
C ILE A 295 0.34 -13.04 -21.94
N GLY A 296 1.19 -13.67 -22.77
CA GLY A 296 2.42 -14.31 -22.31
C GLY A 296 3.35 -13.33 -21.59
N PHE A 297 3.56 -12.12 -22.13
CA PHE A 297 4.36 -11.09 -21.45
C PHE A 297 3.74 -10.65 -20.11
N VAL A 298 2.44 -10.43 -20.06
CA VAL A 298 1.75 -10.03 -18.82
C VAL A 298 1.87 -11.09 -17.73
N LEU A 299 1.70 -12.37 -18.07
CA LEU A 299 1.74 -13.48 -17.12
C LEU A 299 3.17 -13.83 -16.65
N TYR A 300 4.14 -13.89 -17.57
CA TYR A 300 5.46 -14.43 -17.28
C TYR A 300 6.56 -13.38 -17.16
N SER A 301 6.37 -12.18 -17.70
CA SER A 301 7.35 -11.09 -17.67
C SER A 301 6.75 -9.72 -17.41
N PRO A 302 6.30 -9.43 -16.17
CA PRO A 302 5.70 -8.15 -15.82
C PRO A 302 6.65 -6.93 -15.99
N GLY A 303 7.97 -7.18 -16.13
CA GLY A 303 8.96 -6.15 -16.46
C GLY A 303 9.19 -5.99 -17.97
N GLY A 304 8.45 -6.70 -18.84
CA GLY A 304 8.62 -6.68 -20.29
C GLY A 304 9.98 -7.18 -20.77
N LEU A 305 10.37 -6.78 -21.98
CA LEU A 305 11.67 -7.12 -22.59
C LEU A 305 12.84 -6.62 -21.75
N THR A 306 12.75 -5.40 -21.19
CA THR A 306 13.80 -4.86 -20.31
C THR A 306 13.91 -5.65 -19.00
N GLY A 307 12.81 -6.20 -18.48
CA GLY A 307 12.80 -7.09 -17.32
C GLY A 307 13.47 -8.44 -17.58
N ILE A 308 13.24 -9.03 -18.76
CA ILE A 308 13.93 -10.24 -19.19
C ILE A 308 15.45 -9.99 -19.25
N TRP A 309 15.86 -8.91 -19.90
CA TRP A 309 17.27 -8.52 -19.97
C TRP A 309 17.89 -8.33 -18.58
N ALA A 310 17.18 -7.65 -17.67
CA ALA A 310 17.64 -7.45 -16.30
C ALA A 310 17.79 -8.78 -15.52
N ARG A 311 16.92 -9.77 -15.74
CA ARG A 311 17.06 -11.10 -15.14
C ARG A 311 18.24 -11.88 -15.69
N LEU A 312 18.45 -11.86 -17.02
CA LEU A 312 19.57 -12.48 -17.66
C LEU A 312 20.91 -11.85 -17.22
N SER A 313 20.98 -10.53 -17.17
CA SER A 313 22.17 -9.81 -16.77
C SER A 313 22.56 -10.01 -15.30
N ARG A 314 21.59 -10.30 -14.42
CA ARG A 314 21.84 -10.68 -13.00
C ARG A 314 22.59 -11.99 -12.84
N ARG A 315 22.46 -12.93 -13.79
CA ARG A 315 23.28 -14.16 -13.80
C ARG A 315 24.78 -13.88 -13.96
N TRP A 316 25.12 -12.77 -14.59
CA TRP A 316 26.48 -12.36 -14.90
C TRP A 316 27.02 -11.33 -13.92
N ARG A 317 26.15 -10.66 -13.16
CA ARG A 317 26.49 -9.71 -12.10
C ARG A 317 25.59 -9.99 -10.89
N PRO A 318 25.95 -10.97 -10.04
CA PRO A 318 25.18 -11.25 -8.85
C PRO A 318 25.09 -10.00 -7.98
N ALA A 319 23.88 -9.63 -7.58
CA ALA A 319 23.68 -8.58 -6.61
C ALA A 319 24.34 -8.99 -5.28
N PRO A 320 24.89 -8.04 -4.50
CA PRO A 320 25.39 -8.35 -3.17
C PRO A 320 24.27 -9.00 -2.36
N VAL A 321 24.56 -10.14 -1.76
CA VAL A 321 23.61 -10.92 -0.96
C VAL A 321 23.15 -10.04 0.22
N GLU A 322 21.85 -9.93 0.47
CA GLU A 322 21.24 -9.09 1.52
C GLU A 322 21.89 -9.35 2.91
N SER A 323 22.25 -10.60 3.21
CA SER A 323 22.96 -10.96 4.44
C SER A 323 24.31 -10.26 4.58
N ALA A 324 25.05 -10.07 3.48
CA ALA A 324 26.30 -9.33 3.47
C ALA A 324 26.10 -7.81 3.60
N ALA A 325 24.98 -7.26 3.14
CA ALA A 325 24.62 -5.86 3.34
C ALA A 325 24.20 -5.61 4.79
N MET A 326 23.39 -6.49 5.38
CA MET A 326 22.97 -6.39 6.79
C MET A 326 24.15 -6.48 7.77
N SER A 327 25.19 -7.28 7.47
CA SER A 327 26.41 -7.33 8.28
C SER A 327 27.25 -6.03 8.21
N ARG A 328 27.02 -5.18 7.21
CA ARG A 328 27.66 -3.86 7.06
C ARG A 328 26.94 -2.73 7.80
N ARG A 329 25.77 -3.00 8.36
CA ARG A 329 24.99 -1.99 9.08
C ARG A 329 25.80 -1.44 10.26
N ARG A 330 25.95 -0.14 10.32
CA ARG A 330 26.58 0.57 11.42
C ARG A 330 25.51 1.20 12.29
N ILE A 331 25.52 0.84 13.57
CA ILE A 331 24.59 1.38 14.56
C ILE A 331 25.39 2.37 15.40
N HIS A 332 24.97 3.62 15.36
CA HIS A 332 25.51 4.66 16.24
C HIS A 332 24.45 4.96 17.30
N GLU A 333 24.76 4.80 18.57
CA GLU A 333 23.88 5.12 19.68
C GLU A 333 24.22 6.52 20.22
N GLY A 334 23.20 7.24 20.67
CA GLY A 334 23.37 8.51 21.39
C GLY A 334 23.79 9.71 20.51
N LEU A 335 23.66 9.63 19.20
CA LEU A 335 23.92 10.78 18.32
C LEU A 335 22.90 11.90 18.58
N PRO A 336 23.35 13.17 18.68
CA PRO A 336 22.45 14.30 18.80
C PRO A 336 21.60 14.48 17.55
N LEU A 337 20.41 15.05 17.72
CA LEU A 337 19.53 15.36 16.59
C LEU A 337 20.28 16.26 15.58
N PRO A 338 20.29 15.89 14.28
CA PRO A 338 20.90 16.69 13.22
C PRO A 338 20.48 18.16 13.27
N ALA A 339 21.45 19.05 13.04
CA ALA A 339 21.21 20.48 13.18
C ALA A 339 20.10 21.02 12.27
N PHE A 340 19.99 20.48 11.05
CA PHE A 340 18.99 20.89 10.07
C PHE A 340 17.54 20.47 10.46
N LEU A 341 17.39 19.53 11.42
CA LEU A 341 16.08 19.08 11.95
C LEU A 341 15.62 19.90 13.15
N ARG A 342 16.49 20.73 13.74
CA ARG A 342 16.12 21.52 14.90
C ARG A 342 15.13 22.62 14.49
N PRO A 343 13.89 22.64 15.02
CA PRO A 343 12.95 23.70 14.72
C PRO A 343 13.45 25.03 15.31
N GLN A 344 12.94 26.13 14.76
CA GLN A 344 13.13 27.43 15.42
C GLN A 344 12.51 27.38 16.82
N PRO A 345 13.18 27.87 17.87
CA PRO A 345 12.69 27.83 19.21
C PRO A 345 11.36 28.62 19.29
N VAL A 346 10.29 27.94 19.67
CA VAL A 346 8.98 28.54 19.94
C VAL A 346 8.74 28.42 21.44
N GLN A 347 8.42 29.53 22.10
CA GLN A 347 8.03 29.51 23.52
C GLN A 347 6.53 29.26 23.67
N GLY A 348 6.16 28.34 24.58
CA GLY A 348 4.78 28.04 24.91
C GLY A 348 4.17 26.88 24.12
N VAL A 349 2.85 26.96 23.84
CA VAL A 349 2.08 25.91 23.16
C VAL A 349 2.31 25.93 21.65
N VAL A 350 2.84 24.84 21.12
CA VAL A 350 3.16 24.66 19.70
C VAL A 350 1.94 24.13 18.94
N LEU A 351 1.23 23.13 19.50
CA LEU A 351 0.00 22.59 18.93
C LEU A 351 -1.14 22.76 19.93
N ARG A 352 -2.23 23.38 19.49
CA ARG A 352 -3.46 23.52 20.27
C ARG A 352 -4.62 22.95 19.49
N VAL A 353 -5.39 22.11 20.16
CA VAL A 353 -6.62 21.50 19.67
C VAL A 353 -7.73 21.91 20.62
N ASP A 354 -8.75 22.60 20.13
CA ASP A 354 -9.83 23.13 20.92
C ASP A 354 -11.17 22.55 20.47
N GLY A 355 -11.77 21.66 21.27
CA GLY A 355 -13.12 21.15 21.13
C GLY A 355 -13.43 20.49 19.79
N ILE A 356 -12.48 19.74 19.18
CA ILE A 356 -12.74 19.10 17.89
C ILE A 356 -13.74 17.96 18.04
N ALA A 357 -14.71 17.90 17.10
CA ALA A 357 -15.73 16.86 17.04
C ALA A 357 -15.82 16.27 15.63
N LYS A 358 -16.23 15.00 15.54
CA LYS A 358 -16.41 14.31 14.26
C LYS A 358 -17.46 13.22 14.31
N HIS A 359 -18.40 13.27 13.34
CA HIS A 359 -19.37 12.23 13.08
C HIS A 359 -19.11 11.55 11.74
N PHE A 360 -19.35 10.24 11.70
CA PHE A 360 -19.37 9.45 10.46
C PHE A 360 -20.72 8.77 10.35
N GLY A 361 -21.59 9.29 9.49
CA GLY A 361 -22.97 8.83 9.44
C GLY A 361 -23.67 9.00 10.79
N GLY A 362 -24.20 7.92 11.37
CA GLY A 362 -24.83 7.92 12.70
C GLY A 362 -23.86 7.76 13.89
N ILE A 363 -22.54 7.59 13.63
CA ILE A 363 -21.57 7.31 14.69
C ILE A 363 -20.81 8.59 15.06
N GLN A 364 -20.85 8.96 16.33
CA GLN A 364 -20.03 10.04 16.90
C GLN A 364 -18.65 9.49 17.29
N ALA A 365 -17.68 9.61 16.39
CA ALA A 365 -16.34 9.06 16.60
C ALA A 365 -15.49 9.91 17.55
N VAL A 366 -15.71 11.23 17.60
CA VAL A 366 -15.15 12.16 18.55
C VAL A 366 -16.25 13.15 18.91
N ALA A 367 -16.62 13.21 20.19
CA ALA A 367 -17.66 14.11 20.70
C ALA A 367 -17.09 15.50 20.99
N SER A 368 -15.97 15.53 21.73
CA SER A 368 -15.20 16.74 22.01
C SER A 368 -13.78 16.33 22.45
N ALA A 369 -12.77 16.78 21.74
CA ALA A 369 -11.39 16.57 22.16
C ALA A 369 -10.63 17.89 22.18
N SER A 370 -9.98 18.19 23.32
CA SER A 370 -9.12 19.34 23.52
C SER A 370 -7.78 18.86 24.09
N LEU A 371 -6.67 19.35 23.54
CA LEU A 371 -5.33 19.11 24.05
C LEU A 371 -4.38 20.23 23.60
N ALA A 372 -3.30 20.42 24.37
CA ALA A 372 -2.27 21.38 24.06
C ALA A 372 -0.89 20.73 24.25
N ILE A 373 0.02 20.95 23.31
CA ILE A 373 1.38 20.40 23.33
C ILE A 373 2.36 21.55 23.38
N ALA A 374 3.21 21.55 24.41
CA ALA A 374 4.25 22.55 24.58
C ALA A 374 5.57 22.11 23.90
N ALA A 375 6.48 23.06 23.74
CA ALA A 375 7.81 22.78 23.19
C ALA A 375 8.60 21.82 24.10
N GLY A 376 9.31 20.85 23.52
CA GLY A 376 10.22 19.94 24.23
C GLY A 376 9.51 18.91 25.10
N GLU A 377 8.27 18.52 24.79
CA GLU A 377 7.55 17.49 25.55
C GLU A 377 7.07 16.31 24.68
N ILE A 378 6.96 15.15 25.33
CA ILE A 378 6.18 14.03 24.82
C ILE A 378 4.81 14.07 25.48
N HIS A 379 3.80 14.29 24.67
CA HIS A 379 2.41 14.22 25.07
C HIS A 379 1.81 12.89 24.61
N ALA A 380 1.30 12.10 25.52
CA ALA A 380 0.66 10.83 25.19
C ALA A 380 -0.85 10.99 25.05
N LEU A 381 -1.43 10.36 24.05
CA LEU A 381 -2.86 10.20 23.89
C LEU A 381 -3.20 8.73 24.06
N ILE A 382 -3.80 8.37 25.17
CA ILE A 382 -4.15 7.00 25.54
C ILE A 382 -5.66 6.82 25.64
N GLY A 383 -6.10 5.58 25.72
CA GLY A 383 -7.52 5.21 25.83
C GLY A 383 -7.78 3.84 25.26
N PRO A 384 -8.91 3.20 25.57
CA PRO A 384 -9.26 1.89 25.00
C PRO A 384 -9.45 1.95 23.49
N ASN A 385 -9.55 0.80 22.85
CA ASN A 385 -9.87 0.70 21.45
C ASN A 385 -11.27 1.26 21.20
N GLY A 386 -11.43 2.04 20.11
CA GLY A 386 -12.67 2.74 19.82
C GLY A 386 -12.85 4.07 20.56
N ALA A 387 -11.92 4.48 21.44
CA ALA A 387 -11.99 5.76 22.15
C ALA A 387 -11.87 7.00 21.26
N GLY A 388 -11.57 6.86 19.96
CA GLY A 388 -11.44 7.98 19.03
C GLY A 388 -10.02 8.50 18.78
N LYS A 389 -8.98 7.89 19.36
CA LYS A 389 -7.57 8.31 19.26
C LYS A 389 -7.09 8.52 17.82
N THR A 390 -7.23 7.48 16.99
CA THR A 390 -6.85 7.54 15.57
C THR A 390 -7.67 8.57 14.79
N THR A 391 -8.94 8.79 15.16
CA THR A 391 -9.77 9.83 14.58
C THR A 391 -9.24 11.22 14.93
N VAL A 392 -8.85 11.48 16.19
CA VAL A 392 -8.20 12.74 16.60
C VAL A 392 -6.92 12.97 15.81
N PHE A 393 -6.05 11.95 15.64
CA PHE A 393 -4.86 12.04 14.79
C PHE A 393 -5.19 12.38 13.32
N ASN A 394 -6.25 11.76 12.77
CA ASN A 394 -6.70 12.04 11.41
C ASN A 394 -7.24 13.47 11.26
N LEU A 395 -7.92 14.00 12.27
CA LEU A 395 -8.40 15.38 12.30
C LEU A 395 -7.24 16.37 12.37
N ILE A 396 -6.28 16.17 13.29
CA ILE A 396 -5.10 17.03 13.44
C ILE A 396 -4.25 17.04 12.17
N SER A 397 -4.08 15.88 11.52
CA SER A 397 -3.27 15.75 10.30
C SER A 397 -4.01 16.11 9.00
N GLY A 398 -5.29 16.54 9.10
CA GLY A 398 -6.11 16.98 7.98
C GLY A 398 -6.58 15.89 7.02
N ARG A 399 -6.53 14.60 7.45
CA ARG A 399 -7.14 13.51 6.68
C ARG A 399 -8.65 13.66 6.58
N PHE A 400 -9.26 14.14 7.68
CA PHE A 400 -10.64 14.54 7.77
C PHE A 400 -10.74 15.96 8.32
N ALA A 401 -11.71 16.74 7.86
CA ALA A 401 -12.04 18.02 8.48
C ALA A 401 -12.88 17.77 9.74
N PRO A 402 -12.63 18.46 10.86
CA PRO A 402 -13.51 18.42 12.01
C PRO A 402 -14.85 19.07 11.67
N ASP A 403 -15.93 18.58 12.28
CA ASP A 403 -17.27 19.17 12.13
C ASP A 403 -17.42 20.42 13.02
N ARG A 404 -16.72 20.42 14.18
CA ARG A 404 -16.63 21.53 15.13
C ARG A 404 -15.23 21.60 15.73
N GLY A 405 -14.94 22.72 16.37
CA GLY A 405 -13.67 22.99 17.05
C GLY A 405 -12.58 23.50 16.12
N SER A 406 -11.36 23.67 16.59
CA SER A 406 -10.23 24.18 15.82
C SER A 406 -8.91 23.47 16.15
N VAL A 407 -8.01 23.44 15.16
CA VAL A 407 -6.62 22.97 15.31
C VAL A 407 -5.68 24.11 14.94
N ARG A 408 -4.77 24.47 15.83
CA ARG A 408 -3.80 25.54 15.61
C ARG A 408 -2.37 25.05 15.82
N LEU A 409 -1.50 25.35 14.84
CA LEU A 409 -0.06 25.10 14.93
C LEU A 409 0.67 26.45 14.98
N ASN A 410 1.37 26.74 16.08
CA ASN A 410 2.02 28.03 16.31
C ASN A 410 1.07 29.23 16.10
N GLY A 411 -0.15 29.11 16.61
CA GLY A 411 -1.20 30.14 16.47
C GLY A 411 -1.89 30.18 15.10
N ARG A 412 -1.41 29.46 14.08
CA ARG A 412 -2.03 29.40 12.75
C ARG A 412 -3.10 28.32 12.68
N GLU A 413 -4.25 28.63 12.12
CA GLU A 413 -5.31 27.65 11.90
C GLU A 413 -4.94 26.66 10.82
N MET A 414 -5.13 25.36 11.14
CA MET A 414 -4.90 24.21 10.21
C MET A 414 -6.18 23.72 9.58
N GLN A 415 -7.32 24.20 10.03
CA GLN A 415 -8.64 23.75 9.64
C GLN A 415 -8.89 23.98 8.13
N GLY A 416 -9.46 22.99 7.44
CA GLY A 416 -9.71 23.05 5.99
C GLY A 416 -8.46 22.95 5.11
N LEU A 417 -7.26 22.85 5.69
CA LEU A 417 -6.06 22.60 4.93
C LEU A 417 -5.94 21.11 4.58
N THR A 418 -5.40 20.84 3.39
CA THR A 418 -5.06 19.47 2.98
C THR A 418 -3.86 18.93 3.78
N PRO A 419 -3.70 17.60 3.95
CA PRO A 419 -2.56 17.02 4.66
C PRO A 419 -1.20 17.50 4.14
N SER A 420 -1.09 17.71 2.82
CA SER A 420 0.14 18.22 2.21
C SER A 420 0.46 19.65 2.65
N ARG A 421 -0.56 20.51 2.78
CA ARG A 421 -0.37 21.88 3.28
C ARG A 421 -0.05 21.91 4.77
N ILE A 422 -0.69 21.04 5.56
CA ILE A 422 -0.43 20.90 7.00
C ILE A 422 1.01 20.44 7.22
N CYS A 423 1.50 19.46 6.46
CA CYS A 423 2.90 19.03 6.49
C CYS A 423 3.84 20.19 6.13
N GLN A 424 3.52 20.99 5.12
CA GLN A 424 4.30 22.18 4.75
C GLN A 424 4.33 23.25 5.86
N GLN A 425 3.35 23.31 6.76
CA GLN A 425 3.36 24.18 7.95
C GLN A 425 4.22 23.62 9.08
N GLY A 426 4.63 22.35 9.02
CA GLY A 426 5.53 21.74 10.00
C GLY A 426 4.92 20.67 10.89
N LEU A 427 3.79 20.08 10.54
CA LEU A 427 3.24 18.93 11.24
C LEU A 427 3.54 17.66 10.46
N ALA A 428 4.34 16.75 11.02
CA ALA A 428 4.62 15.45 10.42
C ALA A 428 3.92 14.32 11.18
N ARG A 429 3.63 13.23 10.46
CA ARG A 429 2.98 12.05 11.01
C ARG A 429 3.64 10.76 10.55
N SER A 430 3.85 9.81 11.49
CA SER A 430 4.02 8.39 11.18
C SER A 430 2.66 7.68 11.13
N PHE A 431 2.62 6.49 10.54
CA PHE A 431 1.38 5.70 10.43
C PHE A 431 1.47 4.43 11.27
N GLN A 432 0.33 3.96 11.77
CA GLN A 432 0.21 2.71 12.52
C GLN A 432 0.74 1.52 11.70
N ILE A 433 0.29 1.38 10.46
CA ILE A 433 0.88 0.44 9.48
C ILE A 433 2.01 1.19 8.77
N THR A 434 3.22 0.64 8.77
CA THR A 434 4.37 1.25 8.10
C THR A 434 4.04 1.55 6.64
N SER A 435 4.13 2.83 6.29
CA SER A 435 3.73 3.35 4.98
C SER A 435 4.96 3.93 4.29
N LEU A 436 5.72 3.07 3.63
CA LEU A 436 6.95 3.41 2.92
C LEU A 436 6.71 3.44 1.41
N PHE A 437 7.68 3.94 0.67
CA PHE A 437 7.85 3.65 -0.75
C PHE A 437 8.64 2.34 -0.87
N GLY A 438 7.92 1.22 -0.84
CA GLY A 438 8.50 -0.12 -0.70
C GLY A 438 9.47 -0.50 -1.82
N GLY A 439 9.19 -0.08 -3.03
CA GLY A 439 10.05 -0.30 -4.20
C GLY A 439 11.31 0.57 -4.25
N LEU A 440 11.42 1.60 -3.40
CA LEU A 440 12.55 2.52 -3.34
C LEU A 440 13.54 2.13 -2.24
N SER A 441 14.81 2.50 -2.40
CA SER A 441 15.85 2.29 -1.38
C SER A 441 15.58 3.14 -0.12
N ILE A 442 16.21 2.78 1.00
CA ILE A 442 16.18 3.57 2.24
C ILE A 442 16.62 5.00 1.93
N TYR A 443 17.70 5.15 1.20
CA TYR A 443 18.23 6.44 0.80
C TYR A 443 17.19 7.29 0.05
N GLU A 444 16.52 6.71 -0.96
CA GLU A 444 15.51 7.43 -1.73
C GLU A 444 14.28 7.79 -0.91
N ASN A 445 13.83 6.93 -0.01
CA ASN A 445 12.75 7.20 0.93
C ASN A 445 13.04 8.46 1.77
N LEU A 446 14.23 8.53 2.37
CA LEU A 446 14.64 9.65 3.21
C LEU A 446 14.94 10.92 2.39
N ARG A 447 15.59 10.80 1.23
CA ARG A 447 15.83 11.91 0.32
C ARG A 447 14.53 12.57 -0.14
N LEU A 448 13.52 11.79 -0.50
CA LEU A 448 12.21 12.31 -0.88
C LEU A 448 11.54 13.11 0.24
N SER A 449 11.69 12.70 1.49
CA SER A 449 11.12 13.46 2.61
C SER A 449 11.79 14.83 2.78
N LEU A 450 13.11 14.89 2.67
CA LEU A 450 13.89 16.14 2.73
C LEU A 450 13.58 17.06 1.54
N GLN A 451 13.44 16.48 0.35
CA GLN A 451 13.09 17.20 -0.87
C GLN A 451 11.72 17.88 -0.79
N ALA A 452 10.77 17.33 -0.03
CA ALA A 452 9.39 17.80 0.02
C ALA A 452 9.25 19.27 0.45
N ARG A 453 10.14 19.77 1.31
CA ARG A 453 10.20 21.17 1.76
C ARG A 453 11.24 22.02 1.03
N HIS A 454 12.03 21.41 0.18
CA HIS A 454 13.04 22.14 -0.59
C HIS A 454 12.40 23.01 -1.69
N PRO A 455 12.88 24.23 -1.95
CA PRO A 455 12.33 25.12 -3.00
C PRO A 455 12.31 24.47 -4.39
N ALA A 456 13.28 23.63 -4.68
CA ALA A 456 13.41 22.95 -5.96
C ALA A 456 12.48 21.75 -6.15
N ARG A 457 11.55 21.44 -5.23
CA ARG A 457 10.68 20.26 -5.30
C ARG A 457 9.88 20.12 -6.61
N PHE A 458 9.56 21.23 -7.28
CA PHE A 458 8.88 21.26 -8.57
C PHE A 458 9.83 21.39 -9.76
N ASN A 459 11.15 21.40 -9.54
CA ASN A 459 12.08 21.52 -10.65
C ASN A 459 12.02 20.26 -11.52
N ALA A 460 11.66 20.44 -12.80
CA ALA A 460 11.48 19.36 -13.77
C ALA A 460 12.68 19.18 -14.72
N TRP A 461 13.74 19.97 -14.55
CA TRP A 461 14.85 20.00 -15.50
C TRP A 461 16.21 19.68 -14.89
N ARG A 462 16.50 20.23 -13.70
CA ARG A 462 17.79 20.04 -13.06
C ARG A 462 17.86 18.64 -12.43
N ASP A 463 18.97 17.94 -12.67
CA ASP A 463 19.22 16.61 -12.11
C ASP A 463 19.23 16.67 -10.58
N ILE A 464 18.56 15.71 -9.91
CA ILE A 464 18.48 15.64 -8.46
C ILE A 464 19.86 15.52 -7.80
N ASP A 465 20.80 14.82 -8.42
CA ASP A 465 22.16 14.65 -7.90
C ASP A 465 22.96 15.95 -7.83
N SER A 466 22.46 17.04 -8.41
CA SER A 466 23.11 18.36 -8.31
C SER A 466 22.80 19.11 -7.01
N TYR A 467 21.82 18.64 -6.22
CA TYR A 467 21.42 19.26 -4.95
C TYR A 467 22.20 18.63 -3.79
N ARG A 468 23.44 19.09 -3.60
CA ARG A 468 24.38 18.54 -2.61
C ARG A 468 23.89 18.67 -1.17
N ASP A 469 23.13 19.70 -0.86
CA ASP A 469 22.48 19.94 0.43
C ASP A 469 21.50 18.82 0.80
N ILE A 470 20.59 18.44 -0.10
CA ILE A 470 19.64 17.32 0.11
C ILE A 470 20.38 16.00 0.36
N HIS A 471 21.47 15.76 -0.40
CA HIS A 471 22.29 14.56 -0.25
C HIS A 471 23.03 14.52 1.09
N ALA A 472 23.57 15.66 1.53
CA ALA A 472 24.26 15.76 2.82
C ALA A 472 23.29 15.53 3.99
N GLU A 473 22.12 16.19 3.96
CA GLU A 473 21.07 16.01 4.97
C GLU A 473 20.56 14.55 5.00
N ALA A 474 20.42 13.90 3.84
CA ALA A 474 20.00 12.49 3.78
C ALA A 474 21.05 11.55 4.41
N ALA A 475 22.32 11.77 4.14
CA ALA A 475 23.39 10.98 4.74
C ALA A 475 23.46 11.16 6.26
N GLU A 476 23.28 12.39 6.76
CA GLU A 476 23.26 12.69 8.19
C GLU A 476 22.06 12.03 8.87
N LEU A 477 20.88 12.09 8.24
CA LEU A 477 19.66 11.44 8.75
C LEU A 477 19.81 9.90 8.79
N ILE A 478 20.39 9.29 7.76
CA ILE A 478 20.68 7.85 7.71
C ILE A 478 21.59 7.44 8.88
N ARG A 479 22.64 8.24 9.14
CA ARG A 479 23.58 8.00 10.25
C ARG A 479 22.85 8.12 11.58
N PHE A 480 22.04 9.16 11.78
CA PHE A 480 21.25 9.37 13.00
C PHE A 480 20.32 8.19 13.29
N LEU A 481 19.68 7.64 12.26
CA LEU A 481 18.80 6.47 12.37
C LEU A 481 19.58 5.15 12.54
N GLY A 482 20.91 5.15 12.40
CA GLY A 482 21.76 3.94 12.41
C GLY A 482 21.40 2.97 11.28
N LEU A 483 21.17 3.50 10.10
CA LEU A 483 20.91 2.76 8.86
C LEU A 483 22.11 2.83 7.88
N GLU A 484 23.26 3.31 8.35
CA GLU A 484 24.46 3.42 7.56
C GLU A 484 24.97 2.04 7.11
N GLY A 485 25.34 1.92 5.84
CA GLY A 485 25.81 0.68 5.20
C GLY A 485 24.72 -0.17 4.55
N ILE A 486 23.45 0.18 4.74
CA ILE A 486 22.30 -0.53 4.13
C ILE A 486 21.42 0.40 3.29
N GLU A 487 21.91 1.56 2.90
CA GLU A 487 21.17 2.65 2.25
C GLU A 487 20.52 2.23 0.92
N GLU A 488 21.14 1.28 0.22
CA GLU A 488 20.68 0.78 -1.08
C GLU A 488 19.61 -0.33 -0.98
N ILE A 489 19.36 -0.85 0.23
CA ILE A 489 18.31 -1.86 0.44
C ILE A 489 16.95 -1.20 0.22
N ARG A 490 16.03 -1.92 -0.45
CA ARG A 490 14.66 -1.44 -0.62
C ARG A 490 13.92 -1.40 0.71
N GLY A 491 13.09 -0.38 0.88
CA GLY A 491 12.29 -0.23 2.10
C GLY A 491 11.41 -1.45 2.41
N GLY A 492 10.83 -2.07 1.38
CA GLY A 492 9.98 -3.25 1.52
C GLY A 492 10.71 -4.54 1.93
N ASP A 493 12.04 -4.61 1.72
CA ASP A 493 12.86 -5.79 2.03
C ASP A 493 13.44 -5.76 3.47
N LEU A 494 13.18 -4.69 4.22
CA LEU A 494 13.61 -4.55 5.60
C LEU A 494 12.76 -5.38 6.58
N SER A 495 13.36 -5.77 7.72
CA SER A 495 12.59 -6.23 8.89
C SER A 495 11.59 -5.16 9.33
N TYR A 496 10.55 -5.58 10.03
CA TYR A 496 9.51 -4.65 10.51
C TYR A 496 10.11 -3.50 11.34
N GLY A 497 11.06 -3.79 12.23
CA GLY A 497 11.77 -2.76 12.98
C GLY A 497 12.61 -1.82 12.12
N GLY A 498 13.24 -2.34 11.06
CA GLY A 498 13.94 -1.53 10.06
C GLY A 498 12.99 -0.60 9.31
N GLN A 499 11.83 -1.11 8.90
CA GLN A 499 10.78 -0.31 8.26
C GLN A 499 10.28 0.80 9.17
N ARG A 500 10.11 0.54 10.47
CA ARG A 500 9.69 1.53 11.48
C ARG A 500 10.69 2.66 11.63
N LEU A 501 11.99 2.35 11.63
CA LEU A 501 13.05 3.37 11.66
C LEU A 501 13.02 4.26 10.41
N VAL A 502 12.81 3.67 9.24
CA VAL A 502 12.68 4.44 7.99
C VAL A 502 11.41 5.30 8.00
N ASP A 503 10.28 4.80 8.50
CA ASP A 503 9.03 5.56 8.63
C ASP A 503 9.21 6.80 9.55
N LEU A 504 9.87 6.62 10.70
CA LEU A 504 10.24 7.72 11.58
C LEU A 504 11.18 8.71 10.88
N GLY A 505 12.19 8.20 10.16
CA GLY A 505 13.10 9.02 9.37
C GLY A 505 12.41 9.84 8.29
N ILE A 506 11.42 9.27 7.62
CA ILE A 506 10.60 9.97 6.62
C ILE A 506 9.79 11.10 7.29
N ALA A 507 9.22 10.86 8.46
CA ALA A 507 8.51 11.89 9.21
C ALA A 507 9.45 13.02 9.64
N LEU A 508 10.64 12.70 10.16
CA LEU A 508 11.67 13.68 10.53
C LEU A 508 12.21 14.46 9.33
N GLY A 509 12.42 13.79 8.19
CA GLY A 509 12.93 14.43 6.97
C GLY A 509 12.04 15.55 6.43
N SER A 510 10.75 15.57 6.79
CA SER A 510 9.86 16.70 6.49
C SER A 510 10.12 17.93 7.38
N LYS A 511 11.16 17.92 8.25
CA LYS A 511 11.58 19.01 9.15
C LYS A 511 10.42 19.54 10.00
N PRO A 512 9.82 18.68 10.86
CA PRO A 512 8.61 19.02 11.59
C PRO A 512 8.87 19.99 12.76
N GLN A 513 7.86 20.78 13.08
CA GLN A 513 7.74 21.55 14.32
C GLN A 513 6.98 20.75 15.39
N VAL A 514 6.14 19.80 14.98
CA VAL A 514 5.45 18.82 15.83
C VAL A 514 5.42 17.48 15.09
N LEU A 515 5.70 16.40 15.81
CA LEU A 515 5.69 15.04 15.30
C LEU A 515 4.54 14.24 15.92
N LEU A 516 3.71 13.64 15.09
CA LEU A 516 2.64 12.73 15.47
C LEU A 516 3.08 11.29 15.23
N LEU A 517 3.11 10.47 16.28
CA LEU A 517 3.50 9.05 16.22
C LEU A 517 2.33 8.15 16.60
N ASP A 518 1.91 7.31 15.65
CA ASP A 518 0.78 6.38 15.82
C ASP A 518 1.33 4.97 16.07
N GLU A 519 1.29 4.52 17.32
CA GLU A 519 1.77 3.23 17.81
C GLU A 519 3.20 2.87 17.30
N PRO A 520 4.21 3.73 17.52
CA PRO A 520 5.55 3.51 16.95
C PRO A 520 6.27 2.29 17.51
N LEU A 521 5.86 1.77 18.66
CA LEU A 521 6.49 0.64 19.35
C LEU A 521 5.76 -0.70 19.13
N ALA A 522 4.58 -0.67 18.50
CA ALA A 522 3.77 -1.87 18.27
C ALA A 522 4.48 -2.88 17.35
N GLY A 523 4.38 -4.17 17.67
CA GLY A 523 4.92 -5.25 16.84
C GLY A 523 6.46 -5.39 16.82
N LEU A 524 7.20 -4.58 17.57
CA LEU A 524 8.65 -4.61 17.64
C LEU A 524 9.18 -5.65 18.65
N ALA A 525 10.31 -6.30 18.32
CA ALA A 525 11.08 -7.08 19.28
C ALA A 525 11.63 -6.18 20.40
N VAL A 526 11.91 -6.76 21.58
CA VAL A 526 12.31 -6.00 22.79
C VAL A 526 13.48 -5.03 22.51
N ALA A 527 14.55 -5.53 21.87
CA ALA A 527 15.72 -4.71 21.56
C ALA A 527 15.43 -3.60 20.53
N GLU A 528 14.59 -3.89 19.51
CA GLU A 528 14.19 -2.88 18.51
C GLU A 528 13.30 -1.82 19.15
N ARG A 529 12.41 -2.23 20.04
CA ARG A 529 11.48 -1.36 20.77
C ARG A 529 12.22 -0.37 21.67
N GLU A 530 13.22 -0.84 22.39
CA GLU A 530 14.06 0.00 23.25
C GLU A 530 14.82 1.04 22.43
N ARG A 531 15.37 0.63 21.29
CA ARG A 531 16.06 1.52 20.35
C ARG A 531 15.14 2.60 19.79
N VAL A 532 13.94 2.26 19.32
CA VAL A 532 12.97 3.23 18.80
C VAL A 532 12.52 4.17 19.92
N SER A 533 12.29 3.67 21.14
CA SER A 533 11.95 4.48 22.31
C SER A 533 13.03 5.52 22.63
N ASN A 534 14.30 5.10 22.66
CA ASN A 534 15.43 6.02 22.90
C ASN A 534 15.56 7.07 21.80
N LEU A 535 15.33 6.68 20.55
CA LEU A 535 15.34 7.61 19.41
C LEU A 535 14.20 8.63 19.52
N VAL A 536 12.98 8.21 19.90
CA VAL A 536 11.83 9.11 20.13
C VAL A 536 12.13 10.09 21.28
N LYS A 537 12.74 9.63 22.38
CA LYS A 537 13.17 10.51 23.49
C LYS A 537 14.19 11.56 23.03
N SER A 538 15.19 11.15 22.24
CA SER A 538 16.21 12.05 21.69
C SER A 538 15.58 13.12 20.78
N VAL A 539 14.62 12.74 19.94
CA VAL A 539 13.87 13.66 19.09
C VAL A 539 13.01 14.63 19.91
N ALA A 540 12.32 14.11 20.92
CA ALA A 540 11.37 14.86 21.73
C ALA A 540 12.05 15.95 22.60
N ALA A 541 13.32 15.80 22.90
CA ALA A 541 14.11 16.85 23.56
C ALA A 541 14.13 18.18 22.79
N THR A 542 13.85 18.13 21.48
CA THR A 542 13.90 19.31 20.60
C THR A 542 12.59 19.55 19.85
N ILE A 543 11.95 18.47 19.37
CA ILE A 543 10.71 18.50 18.58
C ILE A 543 9.59 17.93 19.46
N PRO A 544 8.54 18.68 19.80
CA PRO A 544 7.42 18.16 20.57
C PRO A 544 6.75 16.98 19.84
N VAL A 545 6.39 15.95 20.59
CA VAL A 545 5.85 14.69 20.08
C VAL A 545 4.48 14.42 20.68
N LEU A 546 3.48 14.18 19.85
CA LEU A 546 2.21 13.56 20.24
C LEU A 546 2.27 12.08 19.88
N ILE A 547 2.14 11.21 20.88
CA ILE A 547 2.23 9.76 20.70
C ILE A 547 0.94 9.08 21.10
N VAL A 548 0.47 8.15 20.28
CA VAL A 548 -0.55 7.16 20.64
C VAL A 548 0.12 5.82 20.88
N GLU A 549 -0.14 5.18 22.01
CA GLU A 549 0.36 3.86 22.34
C GLU A 549 -0.65 3.06 23.16
N HIS A 550 -0.51 1.74 23.15
CA HIS A 550 -1.34 0.82 23.93
C HIS A 550 -0.65 0.36 25.23
N ASP A 551 0.68 0.35 25.25
CA ASP A 551 1.47 -0.01 26.43
C ASP A 551 1.57 1.19 27.38
N ILE A 552 0.60 1.24 28.32
CA ILE A 552 0.41 2.39 29.22
C ILE A 552 1.62 2.58 30.14
N ASP A 553 2.12 1.50 30.75
CA ASP A 553 3.21 1.61 31.73
C ASP A 553 4.47 2.22 31.10
N ARG A 554 4.74 1.86 29.85
CA ARG A 554 5.86 2.46 29.11
C ARG A 554 5.64 3.92 28.78
N VAL A 555 4.47 4.23 28.24
CA VAL A 555 4.15 5.60 27.82
C VAL A 555 4.18 6.53 29.03
N LEU A 556 3.63 6.10 30.17
CA LEU A 556 3.73 6.83 31.41
C LEU A 556 5.18 7.04 31.86
N GLY A 557 6.08 6.08 31.56
CA GLY A 557 7.50 6.17 31.93
C GLY A 557 8.33 7.21 31.16
N PHE A 558 7.85 7.75 30.02
CA PHE A 558 8.60 8.74 29.26
C PHE A 558 7.79 9.95 28.79
N SER A 559 6.49 9.99 29.03
CA SER A 559 5.65 11.15 28.71
C SER A 559 5.67 12.20 29.81
N ARG A 560 5.52 13.47 29.44
CA ARG A 560 5.40 14.57 30.39
C ARG A 560 3.95 14.90 30.71
N GLN A 561 3.08 14.78 29.71
CA GLN A 561 1.65 14.98 29.79
C GLN A 561 0.92 13.82 29.14
N VAL A 562 -0.21 13.44 29.66
CA VAL A 562 -1.05 12.36 29.15
C VAL A 562 -2.49 12.82 29.07
N THR A 563 -3.10 12.65 27.90
CA THR A 563 -4.54 12.83 27.70
C THR A 563 -5.19 11.47 27.56
N VAL A 564 -6.17 11.19 28.38
CA VAL A 564 -6.95 9.94 28.36
C VAL A 564 -8.26 10.19 27.64
N MET A 565 -8.54 9.38 26.62
CA MET A 565 -9.81 9.40 25.88
C MET A 565 -10.65 8.18 26.19
N ASN A 566 -11.96 8.40 26.27
CA ASN A 566 -12.95 7.33 26.35
C ASN A 566 -14.20 7.71 25.55
N GLN A 567 -14.72 6.79 24.71
CA GLN A 567 -15.97 6.97 23.94
C GLN A 567 -16.07 8.32 23.16
N GLY A 568 -14.95 8.79 22.60
CA GLY A 568 -14.89 10.02 21.80
C GLY A 568 -14.70 11.30 22.61
N GLU A 569 -14.56 11.22 23.92
CA GLU A 569 -14.35 12.38 24.81
C GLU A 569 -13.00 12.30 25.53
N VAL A 570 -12.48 13.46 25.94
CA VAL A 570 -11.32 13.55 26.82
C VAL A 570 -11.81 13.36 28.26
N LEU A 571 -11.38 12.29 28.90
CA LEU A 571 -11.70 11.99 30.29
C LEU A 571 -10.90 12.88 31.26
N MET A 572 -9.58 12.96 31.00
CA MET A 572 -8.67 13.84 31.75
C MET A 572 -7.39 14.11 30.96
N THR A 573 -6.72 15.19 31.34
CA THR A 573 -5.33 15.48 30.93
C THR A 573 -4.52 15.81 32.19
N GLY A 574 -3.37 15.21 32.35
CA GLY A 574 -2.53 15.40 33.55
C GLY A 574 -1.13 14.78 33.41
N THR A 575 -0.38 14.81 34.51
CA THR A 575 0.91 14.14 34.60
C THR A 575 0.71 12.60 34.61
N PRO A 576 1.74 11.82 34.26
CA PRO A 576 1.69 10.36 34.32
C PRO A 576 1.23 9.83 35.70
N GLU A 577 1.68 10.45 36.79
CA GLU A 577 1.31 10.07 38.17
C GLU A 577 -0.18 10.32 38.43
N ALA A 578 -0.70 11.47 38.00
CA ALA A 578 -2.12 11.83 38.15
C ALA A 578 -3.02 10.84 37.37
N VAL A 579 -2.60 10.46 36.16
CA VAL A 579 -3.33 9.49 35.31
C VAL A 579 -3.28 8.08 35.92
N ARG A 580 -2.16 7.65 36.49
CA ARG A 580 -2.01 6.35 37.12
C ARG A 580 -2.88 6.19 38.36
N THR A 581 -3.12 7.29 39.12
CA THR A 581 -3.89 7.26 40.38
C THR A 581 -5.38 7.58 40.21
N ASP A 582 -5.81 8.08 39.04
CA ASP A 582 -7.21 8.38 38.79
C ASP A 582 -8.04 7.09 38.70
N GLN A 583 -9.03 6.97 39.60
CA GLN A 583 -9.88 5.78 39.70
C GLN A 583 -10.67 5.52 38.40
N ARG A 584 -11.14 6.56 37.70
CA ARG A 584 -11.90 6.44 36.45
C ARG A 584 -11.02 5.87 35.34
N VAL A 585 -9.74 6.25 35.31
CA VAL A 585 -8.76 5.72 34.35
C VAL A 585 -8.49 4.25 34.65
N GLN A 586 -8.27 3.90 35.95
CA GLN A 586 -8.07 2.49 36.35
C GLN A 586 -9.28 1.63 35.97
N GLU A 587 -10.50 2.07 36.24
CA GLU A 587 -11.72 1.36 35.88
C GLU A 587 -11.85 1.09 34.35
N ILE A 588 -11.41 2.04 33.51
CA ILE A 588 -11.44 1.87 32.05
C ILE A 588 -10.45 0.82 31.55
N TYR A 589 -9.32 0.70 32.21
CA TYR A 589 -8.23 -0.19 31.77
C TYR A 589 -8.20 -1.55 32.46
N THR A 590 -8.56 -1.59 33.75
CA THR A 590 -8.60 -2.84 34.53
C THR A 590 -9.96 -3.51 34.46
N GLY A 591 -11.03 -2.78 34.09
CA GLY A 591 -12.41 -3.23 34.25
C GLY A 591 -12.78 -3.25 35.75
N SER A 592 -14.01 -2.93 36.08
CA SER A 592 -14.53 -3.12 37.44
C SER A 592 -14.73 -4.60 37.75
N GLY A 593 -13.72 -5.27 38.27
CA GLY A 593 -13.75 -6.64 38.69
C GLY A 593 -12.79 -7.57 37.96
N ALA A 594 -11.96 -8.30 38.70
CA ALA A 594 -11.27 -9.47 38.17
C ALA A 594 -12.33 -10.42 37.56
N PRO A 595 -12.07 -11.09 36.41
CA PRO A 595 -13.00 -12.07 35.88
C PRO A 595 -13.29 -13.08 37.00
N PRO A 596 -14.57 -13.48 37.18
CA PRO A 596 -14.88 -14.51 38.20
C PRO A 596 -14.06 -15.74 37.87
N VAL A 597 -13.21 -16.18 38.83
CA VAL A 597 -12.48 -17.42 38.69
C VAL A 597 -13.53 -18.54 38.72
N THR A 598 -13.90 -19.01 37.53
CA THR A 598 -14.80 -20.16 37.39
C THR A 598 -13.95 -21.40 37.67
N GLY A 599 -13.87 -21.79 38.94
CA GLY A 599 -13.10 -22.95 39.36
C GLY A 599 -13.81 -24.25 38.96
N HIS A 600 -14.12 -24.42 37.69
CA HIS A 600 -14.55 -25.70 37.16
C HIS A 600 -13.30 -26.46 36.69
N VAL A 601 -12.75 -27.26 37.56
CA VAL A 601 -11.94 -28.42 37.16
C VAL A 601 -12.94 -29.42 36.57
N ALA A 602 -13.13 -29.35 35.24
CA ALA A 602 -13.79 -30.48 34.58
C ALA A 602 -12.88 -31.69 34.76
N ASP A 603 -13.35 -32.70 35.46
CA ASP A 603 -12.64 -33.96 35.64
C ASP A 603 -12.74 -34.75 34.31
N ALA A 604 -12.07 -34.21 33.28
CA ALA A 604 -12.05 -34.77 31.93
C ALA A 604 -11.06 -35.96 31.79
N SER A 605 -10.63 -36.55 32.92
CA SER A 605 -9.63 -37.65 32.94
C SER A 605 -10.07 -38.93 32.22
N GLY A 606 -11.34 -39.03 31.80
CA GLY A 606 -11.88 -40.19 31.07
C GLY A 606 -12.54 -39.90 29.73
N ALA A 607 -12.61 -38.62 29.26
CA ALA A 607 -13.27 -38.29 28.00
C ALA A 607 -12.37 -38.58 26.79
N GLU A 608 -12.92 -39.15 25.73
CA GLU A 608 -12.19 -39.37 24.45
C GLU A 608 -11.79 -38.04 23.81
N PRO A 609 -10.59 -37.99 23.20
CA PRO A 609 -10.15 -36.76 22.52
C PRO A 609 -10.98 -36.54 21.26
N VAL A 610 -11.57 -35.33 21.11
CA VAL A 610 -12.25 -34.84 19.90
C VAL A 610 -11.23 -34.50 18.81
N LEU A 611 -10.10 -33.94 19.22
CA LEU A 611 -8.98 -33.60 18.32
C LEU A 611 -7.67 -34.19 18.89
N ARG A 612 -6.93 -34.90 18.02
CA ARG A 612 -5.58 -35.38 18.32
C ARG A 612 -4.63 -34.95 17.22
N VAL A 613 -3.56 -34.29 17.59
CA VAL A 613 -2.52 -33.75 16.70
C VAL A 613 -1.20 -34.42 17.08
N GLN A 614 -0.52 -35.05 16.12
CA GLN A 614 0.72 -35.79 16.36
C GLN A 614 1.81 -35.33 15.41
N SER A 615 2.92 -34.83 15.96
CA SER A 615 4.17 -34.46 15.26
C SER A 615 3.98 -33.64 13.99
N ILE A 616 3.13 -32.59 14.04
CA ILE A 616 2.86 -31.74 12.91
C ILE A 616 4.05 -30.85 12.60
N ASN A 617 4.49 -30.91 11.34
CA ASN A 617 5.48 -30.03 10.78
C ASN A 617 4.84 -29.16 9.68
N ALA A 618 5.02 -27.83 9.75
CA ALA A 618 4.50 -26.88 8.75
C ALA A 618 5.53 -25.84 8.37
N PHE A 619 5.49 -25.42 7.10
CA PHE A 619 6.45 -24.49 6.49
C PHE A 619 5.75 -23.35 5.78
N TYR A 620 6.36 -22.15 5.84
CA TYR A 620 6.10 -21.06 4.89
C TYR A 620 7.33 -20.88 3.98
N GLY A 621 7.21 -21.37 2.75
CA GLY A 621 8.34 -21.41 1.84
C GLY A 621 9.48 -22.28 2.40
N LYS A 622 10.62 -21.67 2.75
CA LYS A 622 11.77 -22.34 3.37
C LYS A 622 11.80 -22.27 4.90
N SER A 623 10.90 -21.52 5.50
CA SER A 623 10.88 -21.31 6.95
C SER A 623 10.06 -22.40 7.65
N HIS A 624 10.71 -23.20 8.49
CA HIS A 624 10.06 -24.21 9.33
C HIS A 624 9.42 -23.50 10.53
N ILE A 625 8.09 -23.54 10.64
CA ILE A 625 7.32 -22.80 11.65
C ILE A 625 6.78 -23.72 12.72
N LEU A 626 6.26 -24.90 12.37
CA LEU A 626 5.82 -25.91 13.32
C LEU A 626 6.79 -27.08 13.27
N ASN A 627 7.29 -27.50 14.43
CA ASN A 627 8.32 -28.49 14.59
C ASN A 627 7.81 -29.59 15.56
N ASP A 628 7.34 -30.71 15.02
CA ASP A 628 6.78 -31.84 15.75
C ASP A 628 5.72 -31.47 16.79
N ALA A 629 4.85 -30.47 16.43
CA ALA A 629 3.81 -29.99 17.33
C ALA A 629 2.79 -31.10 17.64
N THR A 630 2.58 -31.38 18.93
CA THR A 630 1.66 -32.44 19.40
C THR A 630 0.73 -31.85 20.47
N LEU A 631 -0.58 -32.04 20.30
CA LEU A 631 -1.59 -31.64 21.29
C LEU A 631 -2.86 -32.48 21.13
N GLU A 632 -3.67 -32.50 22.17
CA GLU A 632 -5.01 -33.11 22.14
C GLU A 632 -6.04 -32.18 22.79
N VAL A 633 -7.29 -32.27 22.34
CA VAL A 633 -8.44 -31.55 22.87
C VAL A 633 -9.56 -32.53 23.12
N ARG A 634 -10.12 -32.52 24.33
CA ARG A 634 -11.23 -33.41 24.76
C ARG A 634 -12.57 -32.74 24.55
N GLU A 635 -13.64 -33.54 24.60
CA GLU A 635 -15.01 -33.01 24.46
C GLU A 635 -15.33 -32.07 25.65
N GLY A 636 -15.87 -30.88 25.32
CA GLY A 636 -16.23 -29.87 26.32
C GLY A 636 -15.06 -29.11 26.94
N GLU A 637 -13.81 -29.36 26.48
CA GLU A 637 -12.61 -28.78 27.04
C GLU A 637 -12.28 -27.46 26.38
N ILE A 638 -11.82 -26.47 27.17
CA ILE A 638 -11.20 -25.24 26.69
C ILE A 638 -9.69 -25.37 26.88
N VAL A 639 -8.97 -25.38 25.77
CA VAL A 639 -7.51 -25.44 25.72
C VAL A 639 -6.93 -24.07 25.40
N ALA A 640 -6.02 -23.57 26.25
CA ALA A 640 -5.24 -22.39 25.97
C ALA A 640 -3.94 -22.75 25.26
N LEU A 641 -3.68 -22.10 24.12
CA LEU A 641 -2.43 -22.24 23.40
C LEU A 641 -1.56 -21.00 23.65
N LEU A 642 -0.53 -21.15 24.48
CA LEU A 642 0.34 -20.07 24.93
C LEU A 642 1.70 -20.10 24.25
N GLY A 643 2.45 -18.99 24.33
CA GLY A 643 3.79 -18.85 23.78
C GLY A 643 4.07 -17.44 23.28
N ARG A 644 5.35 -17.13 23.05
CA ARG A 644 5.79 -15.82 22.53
C ARG A 644 5.27 -15.54 21.12
N ASN A 645 5.31 -14.28 20.73
CA ASN A 645 5.04 -13.89 19.34
C ASN A 645 6.04 -14.57 18.40
N GLY A 646 5.53 -15.19 17.31
CA GLY A 646 6.35 -15.99 16.41
C GLY A 646 6.59 -17.45 16.84
N ALA A 647 6.03 -17.92 17.97
CA ALA A 647 6.17 -19.32 18.43
C ALA A 647 5.41 -20.34 17.55
N GLY A 648 4.53 -19.89 16.64
CA GLY A 648 3.78 -20.78 15.75
C GLY A 648 2.30 -20.98 16.10
N LYS A 649 1.75 -20.30 17.12
CA LYS A 649 0.37 -20.47 17.61
C LYS A 649 -0.70 -20.32 16.51
N SER A 650 -0.75 -19.15 15.84
CA SER A 650 -1.70 -18.91 14.76
C SER A 650 -1.46 -19.82 13.54
N THR A 651 -0.20 -20.25 13.32
CA THR A 651 0.10 -21.24 12.27
C THR A 651 -0.51 -22.58 12.60
N LEU A 652 -0.44 -23.01 13.85
CA LEU A 652 -1.07 -24.25 14.31
C LEU A 652 -2.60 -24.18 14.11
N LEU A 653 -3.27 -23.10 14.57
CA LEU A 653 -4.71 -22.93 14.32
C LEU A 653 -5.07 -22.95 12.84
N LYS A 654 -4.28 -22.28 11.99
CA LYS A 654 -4.46 -22.28 10.52
C LYS A 654 -4.24 -23.67 9.91
N THR A 655 -3.32 -24.46 10.46
CA THR A 655 -3.08 -25.85 10.03
C THR A 655 -4.28 -26.73 10.40
N LEU A 656 -4.82 -26.61 11.61
CA LEU A 656 -6.01 -27.30 12.05
C LEU A 656 -7.25 -26.91 11.24
N ALA A 657 -7.35 -25.66 10.81
CA ALA A 657 -8.41 -25.16 9.95
C ALA A 657 -8.22 -25.48 8.46
N GLY A 658 -7.13 -26.14 8.04
CA GLY A 658 -6.83 -26.51 6.64
C GLY A 658 -6.38 -25.35 5.75
N LEU A 659 -6.01 -24.19 6.34
CA LEU A 659 -5.47 -23.03 5.63
C LEU A 659 -3.98 -23.15 5.34
N VAL A 660 -3.27 -23.94 6.14
CA VAL A 660 -1.87 -24.28 5.95
C VAL A 660 -1.75 -25.81 5.92
N ARG A 661 -1.22 -26.33 4.81
CA ARG A 661 -1.06 -27.79 4.68
C ARG A 661 0.15 -28.25 5.47
N PRO A 662 0.01 -29.25 6.40
CA PRO A 662 1.15 -29.83 7.08
C PRO A 662 2.05 -30.57 6.10
N ALA A 663 3.36 -30.53 6.32
CA ALA A 663 4.35 -31.28 5.54
C ALA A 663 4.47 -32.72 6.02
N SER A 664 4.27 -32.96 7.32
CA SER A 664 4.26 -34.29 7.95
C SER A 664 3.46 -34.25 9.27
N GLY A 665 3.18 -35.44 9.83
CA GLY A 665 2.37 -35.64 11.01
C GLY A 665 0.92 -35.99 10.67
N SER A 666 0.07 -36.20 11.69
CA SER A 666 -1.34 -36.54 11.57
C SER A 666 -2.22 -35.61 12.39
N ILE A 667 -3.42 -35.35 11.91
CA ILE A 667 -4.49 -34.58 12.59
C ILE A 667 -5.74 -35.44 12.56
N GLU A 668 -6.12 -35.99 13.70
CA GLU A 668 -7.29 -36.83 13.83
C GLU A 668 -8.41 -36.05 14.52
N TYR A 669 -9.55 -35.90 13.86
CA TYR A 669 -10.75 -35.26 14.40
C TYR A 669 -11.90 -36.25 14.41
N GLU A 670 -12.48 -36.56 15.59
CA GLU A 670 -13.53 -37.57 15.78
C GLU A 670 -13.14 -38.94 15.14
N GLY A 671 -11.89 -39.37 15.27
CA GLY A 671 -11.40 -40.63 14.71
C GLY A 671 -11.13 -40.62 13.19
N ARG A 672 -11.24 -39.46 12.55
CA ARG A 672 -10.97 -39.26 11.10
C ARG A 672 -9.74 -38.44 10.90
N ASP A 673 -8.83 -38.91 10.07
CA ASP A 673 -7.68 -38.12 9.65
C ASP A 673 -8.12 -36.96 8.72
N ILE A 674 -7.80 -35.72 9.13
CA ILE A 674 -8.09 -34.49 8.40
C ILE A 674 -6.81 -33.79 7.89
N ALA A 675 -5.63 -34.38 8.10
CA ALA A 675 -4.37 -33.81 7.66
C ALA A 675 -4.35 -33.60 6.13
N GLY A 676 -4.16 -32.38 5.70
CA GLY A 676 -4.13 -32.03 4.29
C GLY A 676 -5.47 -31.87 3.58
N LEU A 677 -6.59 -32.02 4.28
CA LEU A 677 -7.90 -31.62 3.75
C LEU A 677 -7.98 -30.11 3.55
N PRO A 678 -8.67 -29.63 2.52
CA PRO A 678 -8.87 -28.20 2.31
C PRO A 678 -9.82 -27.60 3.36
N ALA A 679 -9.65 -26.33 3.68
CA ALA A 679 -10.42 -25.62 4.72
C ALA A 679 -11.96 -25.75 4.60
N PRO A 680 -12.59 -25.72 3.40
CA PRO A 680 -14.02 -25.92 3.27
C PRO A 680 -14.50 -27.29 3.75
N ASP A 681 -13.70 -28.33 3.54
CA ASP A 681 -14.06 -29.69 3.95
C ASP A 681 -13.91 -29.89 5.46
N ILE A 682 -12.85 -29.29 6.05
CA ILE A 682 -12.68 -29.26 7.51
C ILE A 682 -13.83 -28.48 8.19
N ALA A 683 -14.24 -27.34 7.62
CA ALA A 683 -15.38 -26.59 8.14
C ALA A 683 -16.69 -27.40 8.12
N ARG A 684 -16.92 -28.23 7.08
CA ARG A 684 -18.08 -29.11 6.97
C ARG A 684 -18.12 -30.22 8.04
N LEU A 685 -16.94 -30.62 8.51
CA LEU A 685 -16.83 -31.61 9.60
C LEU A 685 -17.22 -31.05 10.98
N GLY A 686 -17.38 -29.74 11.11
CA GLY A 686 -17.83 -29.09 12.36
C GLY A 686 -16.72 -28.38 13.12
N ILE A 687 -15.60 -28.02 12.45
CA ILE A 687 -14.57 -27.17 13.01
C ILE A 687 -14.85 -25.73 12.61
N GLY A 688 -15.09 -24.86 13.60
CA GLY A 688 -15.24 -23.41 13.41
C GLY A 688 -13.91 -22.70 13.62
N TYR A 689 -13.59 -21.67 12.82
CA TYR A 689 -12.38 -20.87 12.99
C TYR A 689 -12.70 -19.38 12.97
N VAL A 690 -12.24 -18.67 13.99
CA VAL A 690 -12.26 -17.21 14.11
C VAL A 690 -10.81 -16.73 14.01
N PRO A 691 -10.42 -16.13 12.89
CA PRO A 691 -9.06 -15.64 12.70
C PRO A 691 -8.82 -14.34 13.48
N GLN A 692 -7.55 -14.01 13.76
CA GLN A 692 -7.14 -12.70 14.20
C GLN A 692 -7.66 -11.64 13.21
N GLY A 693 -8.20 -10.52 13.70
CA GLY A 693 -8.83 -9.49 12.87
C GLY A 693 -10.22 -9.85 12.38
N ARG A 694 -10.89 -10.88 12.98
CA ARG A 694 -12.33 -11.22 12.82
C ARG A 694 -12.71 -11.85 11.48
N GLY A 695 -12.05 -11.45 10.37
CA GLY A 695 -12.29 -12.00 9.03
C GLY A 695 -13.73 -11.85 8.53
N LEU A 696 -14.45 -10.79 8.90
CA LEU A 696 -15.81 -10.53 8.42
C LEU A 696 -15.82 -10.03 6.98
N PHE A 697 -16.93 -10.29 6.29
CA PHE A 697 -17.20 -9.69 4.99
C PHE A 697 -17.80 -8.30 5.21
N ALA A 698 -16.97 -7.26 5.13
CA ALA A 698 -17.26 -5.89 5.54
C ALA A 698 -18.50 -5.29 4.85
N GLY A 699 -18.63 -5.46 3.54
CA GLY A 699 -19.75 -4.94 2.77
C GLY A 699 -21.07 -5.73 2.91
N MET A 700 -21.08 -6.82 3.69
CA MET A 700 -22.26 -7.67 3.92
C MET A 700 -22.89 -7.38 5.28
N THR A 701 -24.19 -7.54 5.37
CA THR A 701 -24.95 -7.40 6.61
C THR A 701 -24.62 -8.52 7.61
N VAL A 702 -25.01 -8.34 8.88
CA VAL A 702 -24.91 -9.39 9.91
C VAL A 702 -25.64 -10.65 9.46
N ALA A 703 -26.86 -10.52 8.93
CA ALA A 703 -27.64 -11.64 8.42
C ALA A 703 -26.92 -12.43 7.34
N GLU A 704 -26.32 -11.75 6.38
CA GLU A 704 -25.56 -12.36 5.28
C GLU A 704 -24.29 -13.05 5.78
N ASN A 705 -23.54 -12.41 6.70
CA ASN A 705 -22.38 -13.03 7.33
C ASN A 705 -22.73 -14.33 8.06
N LEU A 706 -23.83 -14.36 8.84
CA LEU A 706 -24.32 -15.58 9.51
C LEU A 706 -24.81 -16.63 8.52
N ALA A 707 -25.49 -16.24 7.44
CA ALA A 707 -25.94 -17.14 6.39
C ALA A 707 -24.77 -17.88 5.71
N LEU A 708 -23.65 -17.20 5.46
CA LEU A 708 -22.44 -17.83 4.91
C LEU A 708 -21.89 -18.93 5.82
N GLY A 709 -21.93 -18.74 7.14
CA GLY A 709 -21.52 -19.78 8.09
C GLY A 709 -22.38 -21.04 8.00
N ARG A 710 -23.68 -20.88 7.77
CA ARG A 710 -24.63 -22.02 7.61
C ARG A 710 -24.47 -22.74 6.27
N LEU A 711 -24.30 -22.00 5.17
CA LEU A 711 -24.12 -22.57 3.83
C LEU A 711 -22.96 -23.55 3.75
N ALA A 712 -21.87 -23.28 4.46
CA ALA A 712 -20.71 -24.16 4.48
C ALA A 712 -21.01 -25.54 5.13
N ARG A 713 -22.05 -25.67 5.96
CA ARG A 713 -22.30 -26.82 6.85
C ARG A 713 -23.69 -27.47 6.72
N ALA A 714 -24.50 -27.05 5.76
CA ALA A 714 -25.92 -27.45 5.65
C ALA A 714 -26.20 -28.89 5.18
N THR A 715 -25.19 -29.72 4.89
CA THR A 715 -25.36 -31.00 4.19
C THR A 715 -24.87 -32.26 4.94
N GLY A 716 -24.62 -32.21 6.25
CA GLY A 716 -24.12 -33.37 7.01
C GLY A 716 -25.18 -33.99 7.93
N ASP A 717 -25.38 -35.32 7.82
CA ASP A 717 -26.03 -36.17 8.82
C ASP A 717 -25.18 -36.16 10.11
N SER A 718 -25.47 -35.23 11.03
CA SER A 718 -24.66 -35.06 12.22
C SER A 718 -25.47 -35.29 13.50
N LYS A 719 -25.05 -36.28 14.23
CA LYS A 719 -25.43 -36.50 15.66
C LYS A 719 -24.77 -35.39 16.51
N GLY A 720 -25.31 -34.16 16.52
CA GLY A 720 -24.75 -33.05 17.28
C GLY A 720 -25.68 -31.85 17.42
N VAL A 721 -25.29 -30.89 18.24
CA VAL A 721 -26.04 -29.66 18.49
C VAL A 721 -25.99 -28.77 17.23
N VAL A 722 -27.14 -28.52 16.61
CA VAL A 722 -27.26 -27.58 15.51
C VAL A 722 -27.38 -26.15 16.04
N TRP A 723 -26.44 -25.29 15.68
CA TRP A 723 -26.45 -23.87 16.03
C TRP A 723 -27.36 -23.10 15.07
N SER A 724 -28.67 -23.09 15.38
CA SER A 724 -29.64 -22.28 14.66
C SER A 724 -29.44 -20.79 14.94
N GLN A 725 -30.02 -19.94 14.12
CA GLN A 725 -29.92 -18.49 14.36
C GLN A 725 -30.58 -18.07 15.67
N GLU A 726 -31.71 -18.70 16.06
CA GLU A 726 -32.39 -18.45 17.32
C GLU A 726 -31.48 -18.79 18.51
N ARG A 727 -30.84 -19.96 18.47
CA ARG A 727 -29.90 -20.38 19.51
C ARG A 727 -28.67 -19.47 19.61
N ILE A 728 -28.15 -18.97 18.48
CA ILE A 728 -27.08 -17.98 18.48
C ILE A 728 -27.50 -16.68 19.19
N PHE A 729 -28.75 -16.25 19.01
CA PHE A 729 -29.26 -15.05 19.68
C PHE A 729 -29.48 -15.22 21.18
N GLU A 730 -29.57 -16.43 21.71
CA GLU A 730 -29.56 -16.68 23.15
C GLU A 730 -28.23 -16.27 23.78
N TYR A 731 -27.12 -16.51 23.08
CA TYR A 731 -25.77 -16.14 23.51
C TYR A 731 -25.38 -14.71 23.11
N PHE A 732 -25.91 -14.23 21.99
CA PHE A 732 -25.58 -12.91 21.40
C PHE A 732 -26.84 -12.10 21.10
N PRO A 733 -27.63 -11.69 22.11
CA PRO A 733 -28.93 -11.06 21.91
C PRO A 733 -28.85 -9.73 21.12
N ARG A 734 -27.76 -8.99 21.28
CA ARG A 734 -27.53 -7.73 20.54
C ARG A 734 -27.51 -7.91 19.02
N LEU A 735 -27.11 -9.07 18.51
CA LEU A 735 -27.04 -9.31 17.07
C LEU A 735 -28.41 -9.34 16.41
N ARG A 736 -29.49 -9.67 17.15
CA ARG A 736 -30.85 -9.66 16.65
C ARG A 736 -31.28 -8.28 16.13
N GLU A 737 -30.88 -7.22 16.83
CA GLU A 737 -31.20 -5.84 16.46
C GLU A 737 -30.34 -5.31 15.32
N ARG A 738 -29.20 -5.96 15.07
CA ARG A 738 -28.18 -5.51 14.12
C ARG A 738 -28.21 -6.26 12.78
N MET A 739 -29.17 -7.15 12.56
CA MET A 739 -29.19 -8.07 11.42
C MET A 739 -29.09 -7.41 10.05
N HIS A 740 -29.64 -6.21 9.89
CA HIS A 740 -29.66 -5.46 8.62
C HIS A 740 -28.50 -4.48 8.46
N ILE A 741 -27.61 -4.38 9.47
CA ILE A 741 -26.49 -3.46 9.47
C ILE A 741 -25.28 -4.17 8.80
N ALA A 742 -24.59 -3.48 7.90
CA ALA A 742 -23.36 -4.00 7.32
C ALA A 742 -22.25 -4.09 8.38
N ALA A 743 -21.44 -5.15 8.29
CA ALA A 743 -20.48 -5.50 9.33
C ALA A 743 -19.41 -4.42 9.61
N ASP A 744 -19.08 -3.61 8.63
CA ASP A 744 -18.11 -2.49 8.75
C ASP A 744 -18.64 -1.29 9.55
N TYR A 745 -19.97 -1.19 9.76
CA TYR A 745 -20.58 -0.14 10.59
C TYR A 745 -20.80 -0.57 12.05
N LEU A 746 -20.48 -1.81 12.40
CA LEU A 746 -20.57 -2.32 13.77
C LEU A 746 -19.38 -1.87 14.63
N SER A 747 -19.61 -1.76 15.94
CA SER A 747 -18.51 -1.60 16.90
C SER A 747 -17.57 -2.80 16.90
N GLY A 748 -16.31 -2.63 17.35
CA GLY A 748 -15.36 -3.73 17.41
C GLY A 748 -15.83 -4.94 18.21
N GLY A 749 -16.61 -4.72 19.26
CA GLY A 749 -17.23 -5.80 20.07
C GLY A 749 -18.34 -6.52 19.31
N GLU A 750 -19.25 -5.78 18.65
CA GLU A 750 -20.30 -6.38 17.84
C GLU A 750 -19.73 -7.17 16.66
N GLN A 751 -18.68 -6.66 16.01
CA GLN A 751 -17.97 -7.38 14.96
C GLN A 751 -17.38 -8.71 15.46
N GLN A 752 -16.81 -8.73 16.66
CA GLN A 752 -16.29 -9.95 17.26
C GLN A 752 -17.40 -10.96 17.55
N MET A 753 -18.53 -10.48 18.09
CA MET A 753 -19.72 -11.32 18.31
C MET A 753 -20.22 -11.93 16.99
N VAL A 754 -20.27 -11.15 15.90
CA VAL A 754 -20.65 -11.66 14.56
C VAL A 754 -19.65 -12.69 14.06
N ALA A 755 -18.33 -12.50 14.28
CA ALA A 755 -17.31 -13.44 13.85
C ALA A 755 -17.44 -14.79 14.57
N VAL A 756 -17.66 -14.78 15.89
CA VAL A 756 -17.89 -15.98 16.70
C VAL A 756 -19.22 -16.64 16.31
N ALA A 757 -20.30 -15.87 16.20
CA ALA A 757 -21.61 -16.36 15.81
C ALA A 757 -21.61 -17.02 14.42
N ARG A 758 -20.87 -16.42 13.44
CA ARG A 758 -20.68 -17.02 12.12
C ARG A 758 -19.89 -18.32 12.17
N ALA A 759 -18.83 -18.36 12.98
CA ALA A 759 -18.02 -19.56 13.16
C ALA A 759 -18.79 -20.68 13.84
N LEU A 760 -19.75 -20.37 14.71
CA LEU A 760 -20.66 -21.33 15.35
C LEU A 760 -21.81 -21.79 14.44
N SER A 761 -22.23 -20.97 13.46
CA SER A 761 -23.40 -21.24 12.62
C SER A 761 -23.33 -22.62 11.96
N GLY A 762 -24.35 -23.48 12.17
CA GLY A 762 -24.42 -24.83 11.65
C GLY A 762 -24.09 -25.87 12.73
N ASN A 763 -23.35 -26.93 12.38
CA ASN A 763 -22.98 -28.03 13.26
C ASN A 763 -21.52 -27.93 13.68
N VAL A 764 -21.22 -27.23 14.77
CA VAL A 764 -19.86 -27.00 15.26
C VAL A 764 -19.67 -27.65 16.61
N LYS A 765 -18.64 -28.49 16.70
CA LYS A 765 -18.22 -29.17 17.92
C LYS A 765 -16.86 -28.68 18.46
N LEU A 766 -16.03 -28.13 17.56
CA LEU A 766 -14.72 -27.56 17.90
C LEU A 766 -14.60 -26.14 17.37
N LEU A 767 -14.28 -25.18 18.22
CA LEU A 767 -14.07 -23.78 17.86
C LEU A 767 -12.62 -23.37 18.07
N LEU A 768 -11.98 -22.88 17.03
CA LEU A 768 -10.61 -22.37 17.04
C LEU A 768 -10.68 -20.83 17.08
N LEU A 769 -10.12 -20.21 18.11
CA LEU A 769 -10.17 -18.78 18.37
C LEU A 769 -8.77 -18.18 18.42
N ASP A 770 -8.47 -17.28 17.47
CA ASP A 770 -7.17 -16.59 17.36
C ASP A 770 -7.33 -15.15 17.84
N GLU A 771 -6.88 -14.88 19.08
CA GLU A 771 -6.94 -13.59 19.77
C GLU A 771 -8.37 -12.99 19.85
N PRO A 772 -9.36 -13.74 20.38
CA PRO A 772 -10.76 -13.32 20.35
C PRO A 772 -11.05 -12.06 21.17
N PHE A 773 -10.21 -11.68 22.12
CA PHE A 773 -10.39 -10.52 22.98
C PHE A 773 -9.57 -9.30 22.54
N GLU A 774 -8.74 -9.45 21.48
CA GLU A 774 -7.87 -8.39 21.01
C GLU A 774 -8.68 -7.16 20.59
N GLY A 775 -8.29 -6.02 21.14
CA GLY A 775 -8.88 -4.74 20.72
C GLY A 775 -10.30 -4.48 21.22
N LEU A 776 -10.81 -5.21 22.21
CA LEU A 776 -12.14 -5.04 22.76
C LEU A 776 -12.13 -4.18 24.03
N ALA A 777 -13.25 -3.51 24.27
CA ALA A 777 -13.49 -2.82 25.54
C ALA A 777 -13.70 -3.84 26.69
N PRO A 778 -13.27 -3.54 27.93
CA PRO A 778 -13.35 -4.48 29.06
C PRO A 778 -14.74 -5.06 29.31
N ALA A 779 -15.78 -4.26 29.17
CA ALA A 779 -17.17 -4.74 29.32
C ALA A 779 -17.54 -5.81 28.27
N VAL A 780 -17.07 -5.67 27.05
CA VAL A 780 -17.29 -6.65 25.97
C VAL A 780 -16.46 -7.90 26.19
N ILE A 781 -15.24 -7.75 26.72
CA ILE A 781 -14.38 -8.89 27.10
C ILE A 781 -15.11 -9.74 28.13
N LEU A 782 -15.67 -9.14 29.18
CA LEU A 782 -16.43 -9.86 30.21
C LEU A 782 -17.70 -10.53 29.65
N GLU A 783 -18.38 -9.88 28.71
CA GLU A 783 -19.54 -10.46 28.03
C GLU A 783 -19.15 -11.70 27.22
N LEU A 784 -18.12 -11.61 26.38
CA LEU A 784 -17.58 -12.75 25.61
C LEU A 784 -17.00 -13.86 26.49
N PHE A 785 -16.32 -13.50 27.58
CA PHE A 785 -15.83 -14.47 28.56
C PHE A 785 -16.96 -15.35 29.11
N ARG A 786 -18.06 -14.73 29.54
CA ARG A 786 -19.27 -15.44 29.98
C ARG A 786 -19.87 -16.33 28.92
N VAL A 787 -19.92 -15.82 27.69
CA VAL A 787 -20.41 -16.59 26.54
C VAL A 787 -19.54 -17.81 26.28
N PHE A 788 -18.20 -17.70 26.29
CA PHE A 788 -17.29 -18.83 26.09
C PHE A 788 -17.41 -19.85 27.24
N ASP A 789 -17.54 -19.37 28.47
CA ASP A 789 -17.76 -20.25 29.62
C ASP A 789 -19.07 -21.05 29.55
N GLN A 790 -20.15 -20.45 29.01
CA GLN A 790 -21.41 -21.12 28.72
C GLN A 790 -21.31 -22.10 27.55
N LEU A 791 -20.61 -21.68 26.46
CA LEU A 791 -20.46 -22.47 25.24
C LEU A 791 -19.68 -23.77 25.46
N ARG A 792 -18.77 -23.86 26.48
CA ARG A 792 -17.97 -25.07 26.77
C ARG A 792 -18.83 -26.30 26.98
N ARG A 793 -20.08 -26.14 27.43
CA ARG A 793 -21.03 -27.26 27.62
C ARG A 793 -21.43 -27.96 26.33
N HIS A 794 -21.16 -27.35 25.20
CA HIS A 794 -21.62 -27.79 23.89
C HIS A 794 -20.55 -27.82 22.81
N VAL A 795 -19.46 -27.08 23.00
CA VAL A 795 -18.40 -26.90 22.01
C VAL A 795 -17.05 -26.88 22.69
N SER A 796 -16.14 -27.73 22.22
CA SER A 796 -14.73 -27.69 22.66
C SER A 796 -14.04 -26.50 22.03
N MET A 797 -13.07 -25.88 22.69
CA MET A 797 -12.41 -24.66 22.20
C MET A 797 -10.89 -24.74 22.30
N VAL A 798 -10.21 -24.21 21.30
CA VAL A 798 -8.78 -23.87 21.34
C VAL A 798 -8.63 -22.38 21.22
N ILE A 799 -8.07 -21.73 22.25
CA ILE A 799 -7.96 -20.27 22.34
C ILE A 799 -6.49 -19.87 22.37
N VAL A 800 -6.10 -19.01 21.44
CA VAL A 800 -4.84 -18.26 21.47
C VAL A 800 -5.12 -16.88 22.00
N GLU A 801 -4.44 -16.45 23.05
CA GLU A 801 -4.60 -15.13 23.67
C GLU A 801 -3.30 -14.61 24.29
N HIS A 802 -3.17 -13.27 24.30
CA HIS A 802 -2.04 -12.59 24.93
C HIS A 802 -2.31 -12.20 26.38
N ASN A 803 -3.56 -11.96 26.75
CA ASN A 803 -3.95 -11.71 28.12
C ASN A 803 -4.02 -13.03 28.89
N LEU A 804 -2.91 -13.33 29.59
CA LEU A 804 -2.73 -14.60 30.31
C LEU A 804 -3.74 -14.80 31.43
N ASP A 805 -4.05 -13.76 32.21
CA ASP A 805 -4.99 -13.88 33.33
C ASP A 805 -6.38 -14.26 32.84
N LEU A 806 -6.79 -13.66 31.75
CA LEU A 806 -8.09 -13.90 31.14
C LEU A 806 -8.21 -15.33 30.57
N VAL A 807 -7.21 -15.75 29.78
CA VAL A 807 -7.26 -17.06 29.11
C VAL A 807 -7.06 -18.19 30.11
N LEU A 808 -6.19 -18.02 31.14
CA LEU A 808 -5.98 -18.99 32.20
C LEU A 808 -7.21 -19.16 33.11
N ALA A 809 -7.98 -18.06 33.32
CA ALA A 809 -9.23 -18.14 34.08
C ALA A 809 -10.34 -18.93 33.35
N LEU A 810 -10.26 -19.01 32.01
CA LEU A 810 -11.24 -19.66 31.14
C LEU A 810 -10.83 -21.09 30.77
N ALA A 811 -9.53 -21.36 30.64
CA ALA A 811 -9.01 -22.63 30.14
C ALA A 811 -8.96 -23.73 31.22
N ASP A 812 -9.17 -24.95 30.79
CA ASP A 812 -8.99 -26.16 31.60
C ASP A 812 -7.52 -26.62 31.54
N ARG A 813 -6.95 -26.67 30.34
CA ARG A 813 -5.56 -27.06 30.09
C ARG A 813 -4.83 -26.04 29.21
N VAL A 814 -3.50 -26.10 29.34
CA VAL A 814 -2.59 -25.21 28.62
C VAL A 814 -1.59 -26.04 27.85
N PHE A 815 -1.33 -25.61 26.60
CA PHE A 815 -0.18 -26.06 25.82
C PHE A 815 0.68 -24.82 25.50
N ALA A 816 1.95 -24.86 25.88
CA ALA A 816 2.88 -23.79 25.63
C ALA A 816 3.82 -24.14 24.47
N LEU A 817 3.86 -23.25 23.47
CA LEU A 817 4.69 -23.37 22.28
C LEU A 817 5.94 -22.50 22.37
N GLU A 818 7.08 -23.10 21.98
CA GLU A 818 8.32 -22.39 21.72
C GLU A 818 8.92 -22.88 20.40
N ARG A 819 9.26 -21.95 19.50
CA ARG A 819 9.89 -22.26 18.19
C ARG A 819 9.19 -23.37 17.41
N GLY A 820 7.86 -23.39 17.46
CA GLY A 820 7.03 -24.33 16.75
C GLY A 820 6.79 -25.69 17.42
N ALA A 821 7.42 -25.96 18.54
CA ALA A 821 7.24 -27.17 19.32
C ALA A 821 6.43 -26.90 20.61
N VAL A 822 5.64 -27.89 21.06
CA VAL A 822 5.00 -27.87 22.37
C VAL A 822 6.01 -28.35 23.40
N PHE A 823 6.42 -27.48 24.31
CA PHE A 823 7.40 -27.82 25.35
C PHE A 823 6.78 -28.00 26.72
N HIS A 824 5.56 -27.55 26.95
CA HIS A 824 4.84 -27.74 28.20
C HIS A 824 3.36 -28.00 27.94
N GLN A 825 2.76 -28.92 28.73
CA GLN A 825 1.33 -29.16 28.80
C GLN A 825 0.93 -29.42 30.28
N GLY A 826 -0.23 -28.92 30.65
CA GLY A 826 -0.73 -29.12 32.03
C GLY A 826 -2.05 -28.40 32.30
N PRO A 827 -2.62 -28.56 33.50
CA PRO A 827 -3.80 -27.81 33.92
C PRO A 827 -3.52 -26.29 33.99
N ALA A 828 -4.54 -25.47 33.72
CA ALA A 828 -4.40 -24.03 33.77
C ALA A 828 -4.32 -23.45 35.20
N ALA A 829 -4.98 -24.08 36.16
CA ALA A 829 -5.11 -23.59 37.53
C ALA A 829 -3.75 -23.29 38.24
N PRO A 830 -2.71 -24.14 38.14
CA PRO A 830 -1.40 -23.81 38.76
C PRO A 830 -0.75 -22.58 38.15
N LEU A 831 -0.92 -22.35 36.84
CA LEU A 831 -0.37 -21.16 36.16
C LEU A 831 -1.12 -19.88 36.52
N LEU A 832 -2.37 -19.98 36.97
CA LEU A 832 -3.15 -18.83 37.44
C LEU A 832 -2.74 -18.44 38.88
N THR A 833 -2.43 -19.39 39.75
CA THR A 833 -2.18 -19.16 41.17
C THR A 833 -0.71 -18.95 41.54
N ASP A 834 0.22 -19.60 40.84
CA ASP A 834 1.67 -19.51 41.08
C ASP A 834 2.38 -18.68 40.01
N LEU A 835 2.67 -17.42 40.34
CA LEU A 835 3.37 -16.48 39.48
C LEU A 835 4.80 -16.90 39.12
N ASP A 836 5.52 -17.56 40.02
CA ASP A 836 6.89 -18.00 39.77
C ASP A 836 6.92 -19.24 38.88
N TYR A 837 5.95 -20.15 39.03
CA TYR A 837 5.75 -21.25 38.09
C TYR A 837 5.38 -20.75 36.72
N ARG A 838 4.47 -19.77 36.63
CA ARG A 838 4.07 -19.11 35.40
C ARG A 838 5.26 -18.42 34.68
N LYS A 839 6.11 -17.69 35.41
CA LYS A 839 7.32 -17.08 34.87
C LYS A 839 8.30 -18.10 34.30
N ARG A 840 8.53 -19.23 35.02
CA ARG A 840 9.40 -20.29 34.53
C ARG A 840 8.91 -20.95 33.24
N ILE A 841 7.61 -21.19 33.12
CA ILE A 841 7.01 -21.82 31.93
C ILE A 841 6.89 -20.86 30.78
N LEU A 842 6.55 -19.57 30.99
CA LEU A 842 6.26 -18.62 29.93
C LEU A 842 7.40 -17.66 29.64
N TRP A 843 8.54 -17.80 30.36
CA TRP A 843 9.73 -16.95 30.19
C TRP A 843 9.41 -15.44 30.34
N LEU A 844 8.56 -15.07 31.30
CA LEU A 844 8.12 -13.70 31.61
C LEU A 844 9.02 -13.03 32.66
#